data_1242f7884907d0a67db9bbfa398ef9a6
#
_entry.id   1242f7884907d0a67db9bbfa398ef9a6
#
_cell.length_a   1.000
_cell.length_b   1.000
_cell.length_c   1.000
_cell.angle_alpha   90.00
_cell.angle_beta   90.00
_cell.angle_gamma   90.00
#
_symmetry.space_group_name_H-M   'P 1'
#
loop_
_entity.id
_entity.type
_entity.pdbx_description
1 polymer ?
#
loop_
_entity_poly.entity_id
_entity_poly.type
_entity_poly.pdbx_seq_one_letter_code
_entity_poly.pdbx_strand_id
1 'polypeptide(L)'
;MTMLDRMRRHKGWLKWSLALVVLTFVVFYIPDFLTTPTGAAPNEELADVEGEKITVGAFTRRYNAQVQAYRNAYGGQMNDQLLKQLGIDRQILQQLIDEEAMVAESLKQGITVNDVEIRERILALPGFQENGTFVGEQRYRQILQIQNPPLSTTEFENSLRRALQIEKLRTALTGWMSVSDADVIAEFKKRNEKVKLEVVPVTAEAFKSQVTVTDAELVPYFEKAKDKYRMGEKRKIKYAQVNVDQVRGTITVPEAEIAAFYQQNIQQYSTPAQVRASHILFKLEGKDEKAVQAVAEDVLKKVKAPNADFAALAKQYSEDDTNNMNGGDLDYFGRGRMVAEFEQAAFAMKAGEISNLVKTAFGIHIIKMVDNKPDQTRALAEVRSELDDQLKWQKAQAEAERIAKSLEATTKTPADLDKVAKERSLTVVETGLVGSDEPIQGVGAQPELSARVFGLKEGEVTPAMRVATGWVFATVTGRQDSYVPKLEEVKAKVADDVRQEKAAEMAKQRATAIANDLKNAKDFTAAAKRAGLEVKTTELVARGSAIPDLGISEAVDAAAFALPQGGVSDAISTPTGTAVIRVVEKVSVTDPEVASGKDVLRDELVNVRRDKFFGAYMQKAKTGLKINIRQDTLARVVGGV
;
A
#
# COMPACT_ATOMS: atom_id res chain seq x y z
N MET A 1 -8.91 -44.96 -56.79
CA MET A 1 -8.08 -45.07 -55.54
C MET A 1 -8.17 -43.75 -54.80
N THR A 2 -8.84 -43.76 -53.70
CA THR A 2 -9.06 -42.54 -52.91
C THR A 2 -7.83 -42.21 -52.09
N MET A 3 -7.68 -40.93 -51.72
CA MET A 3 -6.55 -40.41 -50.92
C MET A 3 -6.35 -41.19 -49.59
N LEU A 4 -7.42 -41.76 -49.07
CA LEU A 4 -7.44 -42.62 -47.87
C LEU A 4 -6.76 -43.98 -48.06
N ASP A 5 -6.75 -44.54 -49.30
CA ASP A 5 -6.08 -45.82 -49.56
C ASP A 5 -4.55 -45.65 -49.66
N ARG A 6 -4.06 -44.47 -50.07
CA ARG A 6 -2.62 -44.11 -50.04
C ARG A 6 -2.11 -43.94 -48.62
N MET A 7 -2.95 -43.36 -47.73
CA MET A 7 -2.57 -43.16 -46.32
C MET A 7 -2.46 -44.48 -45.53
N ARG A 8 -3.28 -45.51 -45.88
CA ARG A 8 -3.22 -46.82 -45.23
C ARG A 8 -1.98 -47.64 -45.56
N ARG A 9 -1.36 -47.44 -46.70
CA ARG A 9 -0.11 -48.16 -47.12
C ARG A 9 1.15 -47.68 -46.44
N HIS A 10 1.18 -46.49 -45.87
CA HIS A 10 2.38 -45.89 -45.25
C HIS A 10 2.20 -45.69 -43.71
N LYS A 11 1.70 -46.68 -43.00
CA LYS A 11 1.54 -46.65 -41.54
C LYS A 11 2.84 -46.27 -40.78
N GLY A 12 4.01 -46.60 -41.32
CA GLY A 12 5.29 -46.25 -40.76
C GLY A 12 5.58 -44.74 -40.84
N TRP A 13 5.38 -44.13 -42.01
CA TRP A 13 5.61 -42.71 -42.22
C TRP A 13 4.61 -41.84 -41.43
N LEU A 14 3.34 -42.28 -41.33
CA LEU A 14 2.33 -41.58 -40.50
C LEU A 14 2.69 -41.57 -39.01
N LYS A 15 3.26 -42.68 -38.50
CA LYS A 15 3.77 -42.72 -37.13
C LYS A 15 4.95 -41.74 -36.89
N TRP A 16 5.85 -41.64 -37.87
CA TRP A 16 7.00 -40.71 -37.80
C TRP A 16 6.55 -39.26 -38.02
N SER A 17 5.58 -38.97 -38.89
CA SER A 17 5.03 -37.62 -39.04
C SER A 17 4.24 -37.17 -37.80
N LEU A 18 3.47 -38.08 -37.17
CA LEU A 18 2.76 -37.83 -35.92
C LEU A 18 3.76 -37.64 -34.76
N ALA A 19 4.81 -38.46 -34.72
CA ALA A 19 5.88 -38.30 -33.73
C ALA A 19 6.65 -36.97 -33.92
N LEU A 20 6.85 -36.53 -35.16
CA LEU A 20 7.49 -35.24 -35.46
C LEU A 20 6.56 -34.07 -35.12
N VAL A 21 5.24 -34.19 -35.35
CA VAL A 21 4.24 -33.17 -34.93
C VAL A 21 4.15 -33.10 -33.40
N VAL A 22 4.15 -34.26 -32.72
CA VAL A 22 4.18 -34.33 -31.25
C VAL A 22 5.51 -33.75 -30.72
N LEU A 23 6.63 -34.08 -31.37
CA LEU A 23 7.94 -33.52 -31.01
C LEU A 23 8.00 -32.01 -31.25
N THR A 24 7.43 -31.52 -32.36
CA THR A 24 7.32 -30.09 -32.63
C THR A 24 6.38 -29.41 -31.64
N PHE A 25 5.29 -30.04 -31.26
CA PHE A 25 4.39 -29.55 -30.20
C PHE A 25 5.11 -29.54 -28.84
N VAL A 26 5.87 -30.59 -28.53
CA VAL A 26 6.69 -30.67 -27.32
C VAL A 26 7.80 -29.61 -27.31
N VAL A 27 8.44 -29.38 -28.45
CA VAL A 27 9.55 -28.40 -28.58
C VAL A 27 9.06 -26.94 -28.66
N PHE A 28 7.89 -26.68 -29.23
CA PHE A 28 7.38 -25.33 -29.45
C PHE A 28 6.28 -24.89 -28.47
N TYR A 29 5.54 -25.85 -27.85
CA TYR A 29 4.49 -25.55 -26.86
C TYR A 29 4.86 -25.91 -25.42
N ILE A 30 6.07 -26.48 -25.21
CA ILE A 30 6.65 -26.70 -23.88
C ILE A 30 8.02 -25.98 -23.72
N PRO A 31 8.27 -24.79 -24.27
CA PRO A 31 9.42 -23.99 -23.86
C PRO A 31 9.27 -23.54 -22.40
N ASP A 32 8.03 -23.26 -21.95
CA ASP A 32 7.72 -22.88 -20.56
C ASP A 32 7.86 -24.01 -19.55
N PHE A 33 7.93 -25.28 -19.99
CA PHE A 33 8.14 -26.43 -19.12
C PHE A 33 9.61 -26.86 -19.01
N LEU A 34 10.46 -26.46 -19.97
CA LEU A 34 11.90 -26.77 -20.01
C LEU A 34 12.78 -25.54 -19.73
N THR A 35 12.28 -24.34 -19.86
CA THR A 35 12.86 -23.17 -19.23
C THR A 35 12.27 -23.12 -17.81
N THR A 36 12.85 -23.89 -16.90
CA THR A 36 12.74 -23.56 -15.48
C THR A 36 13.18 -22.10 -15.36
N PRO A 37 12.26 -21.18 -14.98
CA PRO A 37 12.74 -19.96 -14.38
C PRO A 37 13.68 -20.37 -13.27
N THR A 38 14.71 -19.65 -13.00
CA THR A 38 15.67 -19.85 -11.90
C THR A 38 15.01 -19.87 -10.51
N GLY A 39 13.74 -20.23 -10.42
CA GLY A 39 12.90 -20.30 -9.24
C GLY A 39 12.77 -21.74 -8.71
N ALA A 40 12.47 -21.87 -7.44
CA ALA A 40 12.22 -23.13 -6.78
C ALA A 40 10.91 -23.79 -7.26
N ALA A 41 10.86 -25.13 -7.31
CA ALA A 41 9.67 -25.86 -7.75
C ALA A 41 8.48 -25.63 -6.79
N PRO A 42 7.24 -25.59 -7.27
CA PRO A 42 6.06 -25.33 -6.41
C PRO A 42 5.91 -26.28 -5.23
N ASN A 43 6.36 -27.52 -5.38
CA ASN A 43 6.33 -28.56 -4.32
C ASN A 43 7.58 -28.58 -3.44
N GLU A 44 8.56 -27.72 -3.73
CA GLU A 44 9.77 -27.62 -2.94
C GLU A 44 9.44 -27.04 -1.55
N GLU A 45 10.11 -27.57 -0.53
CA GLU A 45 9.95 -27.14 0.85
C GLU A 45 10.64 -25.79 1.09
N LEU A 46 9.87 -24.81 1.56
CA LEU A 46 10.35 -23.48 1.94
C LEU A 46 10.60 -23.40 3.45
N ALA A 47 9.73 -24.01 4.24
CA ALA A 47 9.88 -24.14 5.68
C ALA A 47 9.18 -25.43 6.16
N ASP A 48 9.55 -25.88 7.35
CA ASP A 48 8.94 -27.01 8.06
C ASP A 48 8.62 -26.58 9.50
N VAL A 49 7.42 -26.93 9.97
CA VAL A 49 6.97 -26.70 11.35
C VAL A 49 6.45 -28.02 11.91
N GLU A 50 7.19 -28.66 12.84
CA GLU A 50 6.83 -29.96 13.46
C GLU A 50 6.56 -31.08 12.43
N GLY A 51 7.21 -31.05 11.27
CA GLY A 51 7.05 -32.03 10.18
C GLY A 51 6.02 -31.61 9.11
N GLU A 52 5.24 -30.56 9.34
CA GLU A 52 4.33 -30.00 8.34
C GLU A 52 5.08 -29.02 7.44
N LYS A 53 4.97 -29.24 6.13
CA LYS A 53 5.76 -28.52 5.11
C LYS A 53 5.02 -27.32 4.55
N ILE A 54 5.66 -26.19 4.65
CA ILE A 54 5.27 -24.98 3.90
C ILE A 54 5.98 -25.02 2.55
N THR A 55 5.22 -25.17 1.48
CA THR A 55 5.77 -25.29 0.12
C THR A 55 5.92 -23.92 -0.54
N VAL A 56 6.84 -23.84 -1.53
CA VAL A 56 6.99 -22.66 -2.40
C VAL A 56 5.67 -22.28 -3.05
N GLY A 57 4.87 -23.25 -3.51
CA GLY A 57 3.57 -23.00 -4.12
C GLY A 57 2.56 -22.36 -3.16
N ALA A 58 2.53 -22.78 -1.89
CA ALA A 58 1.67 -22.17 -0.87
C ALA A 58 2.07 -20.73 -0.59
N PHE A 59 3.38 -20.48 -0.46
CA PHE A 59 3.93 -19.14 -0.29
C PHE A 59 3.62 -18.22 -1.47
N THR A 60 3.87 -18.67 -2.70
CA THR A 60 3.66 -17.87 -3.92
C THR A 60 2.19 -17.50 -4.10
N ARG A 61 1.26 -18.42 -3.84
CA ARG A 61 -0.18 -18.13 -3.86
C ARG A 61 -0.55 -17.03 -2.87
N ARG A 62 -0.08 -17.13 -1.62
CA ARG A 62 -0.37 -16.13 -0.57
C ARG A 62 0.25 -14.78 -0.89
N TYR A 63 1.49 -14.79 -1.37
CA TYR A 63 2.22 -13.59 -1.79
C TYR A 63 1.49 -12.87 -2.92
N ASN A 64 1.13 -13.58 -4.00
CA ASN A 64 0.43 -12.98 -5.13
C ASN A 64 -0.95 -12.41 -4.72
N ALA A 65 -1.70 -13.10 -3.87
CA ALA A 65 -2.97 -12.60 -3.36
C ALA A 65 -2.78 -11.30 -2.56
N GLN A 66 -1.76 -11.24 -1.71
CA GLN A 66 -1.45 -10.04 -0.92
C GLN A 66 -0.99 -8.87 -1.81
N VAL A 67 -0.13 -9.14 -2.79
CA VAL A 67 0.32 -8.15 -3.77
C VAL A 67 -0.86 -7.57 -4.55
N GLN A 68 -1.78 -8.41 -5.00
CA GLN A 68 -2.99 -7.95 -5.69
C GLN A 68 -3.88 -7.08 -4.78
N ALA A 69 -4.03 -7.46 -3.51
CA ALA A 69 -4.77 -6.66 -2.54
C ALA A 69 -4.13 -5.27 -2.35
N TYR A 70 -2.81 -5.20 -2.24
CA TYR A 70 -2.10 -3.91 -2.16
C TYR A 70 -2.24 -3.09 -3.45
N ARG A 71 -2.10 -3.71 -4.64
CA ARG A 71 -2.28 -3.02 -5.91
C ARG A 71 -3.70 -2.47 -6.07
N ASN A 72 -4.71 -3.22 -5.64
CA ASN A 72 -6.10 -2.76 -5.66
C ASN A 72 -6.36 -1.60 -4.70
N ALA A 73 -5.72 -1.61 -3.51
CA ALA A 73 -5.89 -0.57 -2.49
C ALA A 73 -5.14 0.73 -2.82
N TYR A 74 -3.94 0.63 -3.39
CA TYR A 74 -3.02 1.77 -3.58
C TYR A 74 -2.75 2.10 -5.07
N GLY A 75 -3.35 1.39 -6.01
CA GLY A 75 -3.20 1.62 -7.45
C GLY A 75 -1.79 1.32 -7.97
N GLY A 76 -1.44 1.92 -9.11
CA GLY A 76 -0.16 1.69 -9.79
C GLY A 76 1.10 2.21 -9.08
N GLN A 77 0.96 2.85 -7.93
CA GLN A 77 2.09 3.31 -7.11
C GLN A 77 2.81 2.16 -6.39
N MET A 78 2.16 0.98 -6.27
CA MET A 78 2.70 -0.20 -5.61
C MET A 78 3.48 -1.05 -6.62
N ASN A 79 4.76 -0.72 -6.80
CA ASN A 79 5.67 -1.51 -7.64
C ASN A 79 6.40 -2.61 -6.84
N ASP A 80 7.02 -3.57 -7.55
CA ASP A 80 7.69 -4.71 -6.92
C ASP A 80 8.87 -4.31 -6.02
N GLN A 81 9.54 -3.21 -6.34
CA GLN A 81 10.64 -2.68 -5.53
C GLN A 81 10.14 -2.18 -4.16
N LEU A 82 9.00 -1.49 -4.13
CA LEU A 82 8.39 -1.02 -2.89
C LEU A 82 7.89 -2.20 -2.04
N LEU A 83 7.31 -3.23 -2.68
CA LEU A 83 6.87 -4.44 -1.99
C LEU A 83 8.04 -5.18 -1.33
N LYS A 84 9.20 -5.27 -2.01
CA LYS A 84 10.44 -5.82 -1.45
C LYS A 84 10.99 -4.96 -0.30
N GLN A 85 10.98 -3.64 -0.42
CA GLN A 85 11.41 -2.73 0.66
C GLN A 85 10.52 -2.84 1.90
N LEU A 86 9.22 -3.08 1.71
CA LEU A 86 8.29 -3.32 2.81
C LEU A 86 8.44 -4.72 3.44
N GLY A 87 9.28 -5.59 2.87
CA GLY A 87 9.54 -6.93 3.38
C GLY A 87 8.30 -7.84 3.37
N ILE A 88 7.41 -7.65 2.40
CA ILE A 88 6.15 -8.41 2.29
C ILE A 88 6.42 -9.90 2.17
N ASP A 89 7.46 -10.29 1.47
CA ASP A 89 7.94 -11.67 1.36
C ASP A 89 8.22 -12.31 2.72
N ARG A 90 8.98 -11.65 3.57
CA ARG A 90 9.28 -12.11 4.94
C ARG A 90 8.05 -12.14 5.81
N GLN A 91 7.19 -11.14 5.68
CA GLN A 91 5.95 -11.07 6.42
C GLN A 91 5.00 -12.23 6.06
N ILE A 92 4.86 -12.57 4.79
CA ILE A 92 4.04 -13.69 4.33
C ILE A 92 4.61 -15.04 4.82
N LEU A 93 5.93 -15.24 4.72
CA LEU A 93 6.55 -16.45 5.26
C LEU A 93 6.31 -16.58 6.76
N GLN A 94 6.49 -15.50 7.52
CA GLN A 94 6.24 -15.50 8.95
C GLN A 94 4.77 -15.81 9.29
N GLN A 95 3.82 -15.26 8.53
CA GLN A 95 2.39 -15.56 8.69
C GLN A 95 2.10 -17.05 8.45
N LEU A 96 2.68 -17.65 7.43
CA LEU A 96 2.50 -19.08 7.16
C LEU A 96 3.12 -19.95 8.28
N ILE A 97 4.30 -19.60 8.76
CA ILE A 97 4.93 -20.28 9.90
C ILE A 97 4.07 -20.12 11.17
N ASP A 98 3.54 -18.95 11.43
CA ASP A 98 2.68 -18.68 12.59
C ASP A 98 1.37 -19.47 12.51
N GLU A 99 0.79 -19.60 11.32
CA GLU A 99 -0.41 -20.41 11.07
C GLU A 99 -0.15 -21.88 11.33
N GLU A 100 0.98 -22.44 10.81
CA GLU A 100 1.38 -23.83 11.09
C GLU A 100 1.65 -24.04 12.58
N ALA A 101 2.33 -23.11 13.23
CA ALA A 101 2.61 -23.20 14.66
C ALA A 101 1.32 -23.19 15.50
N MET A 102 0.30 -22.43 15.10
CA MET A 102 -1.00 -22.43 15.77
C MET A 102 -1.74 -23.76 15.57
N VAL A 103 -1.67 -24.34 14.38
CA VAL A 103 -2.27 -25.67 14.12
C VAL A 103 -1.51 -26.74 14.92
N ALA A 104 -0.18 -26.74 14.90
CA ALA A 104 0.63 -27.68 15.68
C ALA A 104 0.32 -27.59 17.19
N GLU A 105 0.23 -26.37 17.73
CA GLU A 105 -0.14 -26.17 19.13
C GLU A 105 -1.57 -26.64 19.42
N SER A 106 -2.53 -26.44 18.49
CA SER A 106 -3.90 -26.92 18.64
C SER A 106 -3.96 -28.44 18.77
N LEU A 107 -3.20 -29.14 17.94
CA LEU A 107 -3.09 -30.61 17.98
C LEU A 107 -2.45 -31.10 19.27
N LYS A 108 -1.40 -30.43 19.73
CA LYS A 108 -0.74 -30.72 21.01
C LYS A 108 -1.68 -30.56 22.20
N GLN A 109 -2.62 -29.59 22.12
CA GLN A 109 -3.66 -29.40 23.13
C GLN A 109 -4.87 -30.37 22.96
N GLY A 110 -4.81 -31.29 21.98
CA GLY A 110 -5.90 -32.22 21.69
C GLY A 110 -7.11 -31.59 20.99
N ILE A 111 -6.95 -30.42 20.42
CA ILE A 111 -8.00 -29.70 19.69
C ILE A 111 -8.06 -30.20 18.25
N THR A 112 -9.17 -30.85 17.89
CA THR A 112 -9.44 -31.35 16.55
C THR A 112 -10.74 -30.77 15.99
N VAL A 113 -10.89 -30.84 14.67
CA VAL A 113 -12.11 -30.43 13.94
C VAL A 113 -12.59 -31.63 13.11
N ASN A 114 -13.82 -32.03 13.32
CA ASN A 114 -14.45 -33.12 12.57
C ASN A 114 -15.21 -32.63 11.32
N ASP A 115 -15.60 -33.53 10.45
CA ASP A 115 -16.25 -33.19 9.17
C ASP A 115 -17.66 -32.58 9.34
N VAL A 116 -18.33 -32.88 10.46
CA VAL A 116 -19.64 -32.26 10.76
C VAL A 116 -19.48 -30.76 11.01
N GLU A 117 -18.48 -30.38 11.78
CA GLU A 117 -18.18 -28.96 12.05
C GLU A 117 -17.79 -28.19 10.78
N ILE A 118 -17.05 -28.84 9.88
CA ILE A 118 -16.70 -28.25 8.57
C ILE A 118 -17.97 -28.04 7.76
N ARG A 119 -18.83 -29.06 7.67
CA ARG A 119 -20.08 -28.98 6.96
C ARG A 119 -21.00 -27.87 7.51
N GLU A 120 -21.16 -27.82 8.83
CA GLU A 120 -21.96 -26.76 9.47
C GLU A 120 -21.39 -25.37 9.16
N ARG A 121 -20.08 -25.21 9.20
CA ARG A 121 -19.44 -23.93 8.85
C ARG A 121 -19.68 -23.57 7.38
N ILE A 122 -19.55 -24.51 6.44
CA ILE A 122 -19.82 -24.27 5.00
C ILE A 122 -21.28 -23.84 4.79
N LEU A 123 -22.23 -24.52 5.42
CA LEU A 123 -23.64 -24.18 5.34
C LEU A 123 -23.98 -22.80 5.91
N ALA A 124 -23.19 -22.32 6.89
CA ALA A 124 -23.37 -21.02 7.52
C ALA A 124 -22.69 -19.85 6.77
N LEU A 125 -21.81 -20.14 5.77
CA LEU A 125 -21.11 -19.10 5.04
C LEU A 125 -22.04 -18.39 4.03
N PRO A 126 -22.21 -17.04 4.14
CA PRO A 126 -23.12 -16.29 3.24
C PRO A 126 -22.79 -16.46 1.74
N GLY A 127 -21.51 -16.64 1.38
CA GLY A 127 -21.08 -16.85 0.00
C GLY A 127 -21.57 -18.16 -0.64
N PHE A 128 -22.06 -19.09 0.17
CA PHE A 128 -22.67 -20.36 -0.29
C PHE A 128 -24.15 -20.46 0.03
N GLN A 129 -24.81 -19.31 0.28
CA GLN A 129 -26.25 -19.25 0.53
C GLN A 129 -26.94 -18.41 -0.54
N GLU A 130 -28.15 -18.83 -0.92
CA GLU A 130 -29.09 -18.07 -1.72
C GLU A 130 -30.45 -18.09 -1.00
N ASN A 131 -30.99 -16.91 -0.71
CA ASN A 131 -32.21 -16.75 0.10
C ASN A 131 -32.14 -17.46 1.49
N GLY A 132 -30.95 -17.45 2.11
CA GLY A 132 -30.74 -18.08 3.43
C GLY A 132 -30.61 -19.61 3.40
N THR A 133 -30.57 -20.21 2.20
CA THR A 133 -30.45 -21.67 2.00
C THR A 133 -29.17 -21.98 1.25
N PHE A 134 -28.53 -23.11 1.57
CA PHE A 134 -27.31 -23.55 0.87
C PHE A 134 -27.56 -23.76 -0.62
N VAL A 135 -26.66 -23.23 -1.47
CA VAL A 135 -26.76 -23.23 -2.95
C VAL A 135 -26.68 -24.63 -3.59
N GLY A 136 -26.45 -25.69 -2.82
CA GLY A 136 -26.27 -27.06 -3.31
C GLY A 136 -24.81 -27.36 -3.73
N GLU A 137 -24.49 -28.65 -3.74
CA GLU A 137 -23.12 -29.15 -3.95
C GLU A 137 -22.53 -28.73 -5.31
N GLN A 138 -23.33 -28.80 -6.37
CA GLN A 138 -22.88 -28.46 -7.73
C GLN A 138 -22.50 -26.97 -7.81
N ARG A 139 -23.33 -26.08 -7.26
CA ARG A 139 -23.08 -24.65 -7.26
C ARG A 139 -21.92 -24.29 -6.32
N TYR A 140 -21.80 -24.94 -5.18
CA TYR A 140 -20.65 -24.82 -4.28
C TYR A 140 -19.33 -25.09 -5.00
N ARG A 141 -19.22 -26.21 -5.75
CA ARG A 141 -18.03 -26.54 -6.55
C ARG A 141 -17.76 -25.48 -7.62
N GLN A 142 -18.79 -25.00 -8.32
CA GLN A 142 -18.64 -23.95 -9.34
C GLN A 142 -18.08 -22.66 -8.72
N ILE A 143 -18.61 -22.25 -7.57
CA ILE A 143 -18.14 -21.02 -6.87
C ILE A 143 -16.65 -21.14 -6.51
N LEU A 144 -16.19 -22.31 -6.07
CA LEU A 144 -14.77 -22.51 -5.76
C LEU A 144 -13.90 -22.49 -7.03
N GLN A 145 -14.39 -23.04 -8.14
CA GLN A 145 -13.64 -23.09 -9.40
C GLN A 145 -13.49 -21.74 -10.09
N ILE A 146 -14.42 -20.80 -9.88
CA ILE A 146 -14.33 -19.44 -10.44
C ILE A 146 -13.49 -18.48 -9.60
N GLN A 147 -13.00 -18.92 -8.42
CA GLN A 147 -12.05 -18.11 -7.65
C GLN A 147 -10.73 -17.93 -8.41
N ASN A 148 -9.99 -16.89 -8.10
CA ASN A 148 -8.67 -16.67 -8.67
C ASN A 148 -7.61 -16.64 -7.57
N PRO A 149 -6.75 -17.67 -7.43
CA PRO A 149 -6.74 -18.93 -8.23
C PRO A 149 -7.92 -19.87 -7.92
N PRO A 150 -8.29 -20.78 -8.84
CA PRO A 150 -9.30 -21.79 -8.60
C PRO A 150 -8.98 -22.67 -7.40
N LEU A 151 -9.99 -23.04 -6.61
CA LEU A 151 -9.83 -23.90 -5.43
C LEU A 151 -10.59 -25.22 -5.64
N SER A 152 -9.96 -26.32 -5.24
CA SER A 152 -10.68 -27.60 -5.09
C SER A 152 -11.48 -27.61 -3.77
N THR A 153 -12.53 -28.45 -3.71
CA THR A 153 -13.29 -28.65 -2.45
C THR A 153 -12.40 -29.11 -1.31
N THR A 154 -11.48 -30.04 -1.59
CA THR A 154 -10.54 -30.57 -0.59
C THR A 154 -9.60 -29.47 -0.05
N GLU A 155 -9.05 -28.63 -0.91
CA GLU A 155 -8.19 -27.52 -0.48
C GLU A 155 -8.96 -26.52 0.37
N PHE A 156 -10.18 -26.18 -0.05
CA PHE A 156 -11.03 -25.27 0.71
C PHE A 156 -11.41 -25.84 2.09
N GLU A 157 -11.87 -27.09 2.13
CA GLU A 157 -12.27 -27.76 3.38
C GLU A 157 -11.08 -27.94 4.33
N ASN A 158 -9.88 -28.25 3.81
CA ASN A 158 -8.66 -28.30 4.62
C ASN A 158 -8.29 -26.93 5.17
N SER A 159 -8.39 -25.87 4.36
CA SER A 159 -8.14 -24.52 4.84
C SER A 159 -9.13 -24.09 5.94
N LEU A 160 -10.40 -24.47 5.77
CA LEU A 160 -11.45 -24.22 6.75
C LEU A 160 -11.23 -25.02 8.05
N ARG A 161 -10.78 -26.29 7.94
CA ARG A 161 -10.40 -27.12 9.09
C ARG A 161 -9.31 -26.44 9.93
N ARG A 162 -8.26 -25.96 9.27
CA ARG A 162 -7.16 -25.25 9.93
C ARG A 162 -7.64 -23.95 10.60
N ALA A 163 -8.47 -23.18 9.91
CA ALA A 163 -9.04 -21.95 10.47
C ALA A 163 -9.88 -22.25 11.73
N LEU A 164 -10.72 -23.29 11.69
CA LEU A 164 -11.52 -23.72 12.83
C LEU A 164 -10.66 -24.25 14.00
N GLN A 165 -9.56 -24.97 13.72
CA GLN A 165 -8.62 -25.41 14.75
C GLN A 165 -8.00 -24.22 15.47
N ILE A 166 -7.55 -23.20 14.72
CA ILE A 166 -6.98 -21.97 15.29
C ILE A 166 -8.03 -21.19 16.09
N GLU A 167 -9.26 -21.08 15.57
CA GLU A 167 -10.39 -20.43 16.26
C GLU A 167 -10.69 -21.12 17.60
N LYS A 168 -10.74 -22.47 17.60
CA LYS A 168 -10.95 -23.27 18.82
C LYS A 168 -9.80 -23.12 19.81
N LEU A 169 -8.55 -23.15 19.34
CA LEU A 169 -7.38 -22.93 20.20
C LEU A 169 -7.46 -21.55 20.85
N ARG A 170 -7.74 -20.51 20.06
CA ARG A 170 -7.89 -19.16 20.58
C ARG A 170 -9.02 -19.07 21.61
N THR A 171 -10.18 -19.66 21.31
CA THR A 171 -11.33 -19.68 22.22
C THR A 171 -11.01 -20.44 23.51
N ALA A 172 -10.36 -21.60 23.43
CA ALA A 172 -9.97 -22.36 24.61
C ALA A 172 -8.99 -21.60 25.51
N LEU A 173 -8.05 -20.87 24.93
CA LEU A 173 -7.05 -20.11 25.67
C LEU A 173 -7.56 -18.77 26.20
N THR A 174 -8.54 -18.15 25.55
CA THR A 174 -8.92 -16.76 25.84
C THR A 174 -10.41 -16.57 26.16
N GLY A 175 -11.24 -17.61 26.01
CA GLY A 175 -12.70 -17.52 26.15
C GLY A 175 -13.15 -17.11 27.57
N TRP A 176 -12.36 -17.43 28.59
CA TRP A 176 -12.59 -17.06 29.97
C TRP A 176 -12.31 -15.58 30.30
N MET A 177 -11.64 -14.87 29.38
CA MET A 177 -11.23 -13.49 29.61
C MET A 177 -12.40 -12.53 29.50
N SER A 178 -12.50 -11.67 30.49
CA SER A 178 -13.48 -10.59 30.57
C SER A 178 -12.82 -9.29 31.00
N VAL A 179 -13.54 -8.20 30.88
CA VAL A 179 -13.18 -6.87 31.39
C VAL A 179 -14.27 -6.41 32.32
N SER A 180 -13.90 -5.93 33.50
CA SER A 180 -14.87 -5.46 34.48
C SER A 180 -15.59 -4.18 34.01
N ASP A 181 -16.82 -3.97 34.47
CA ASP A 181 -17.55 -2.73 34.20
C ASP A 181 -16.78 -1.49 34.67
N ALA A 182 -16.09 -1.60 35.79
CA ALA A 182 -15.29 -0.52 36.34
C ALA A 182 -14.12 -0.14 35.39
N ASP A 183 -13.41 -1.16 34.83
CA ASP A 183 -12.33 -0.93 33.84
C ASP A 183 -12.87 -0.31 32.56
N VAL A 184 -14.02 -0.79 32.07
CA VAL A 184 -14.66 -0.25 30.86
C VAL A 184 -15.04 1.21 31.05
N ILE A 185 -15.69 1.54 32.17
CA ILE A 185 -16.11 2.90 32.51
C ILE A 185 -14.89 3.82 32.67
N ALA A 186 -13.84 3.34 33.33
CA ALA A 186 -12.60 4.10 33.50
C ALA A 186 -11.93 4.40 32.17
N GLU A 187 -11.82 3.39 31.29
CA GLU A 187 -11.22 3.58 29.96
C GLU A 187 -12.11 4.45 29.06
N PHE A 188 -13.44 4.30 29.14
CA PHE A 188 -14.38 5.15 28.40
C PHE A 188 -14.24 6.63 28.78
N LYS A 189 -14.23 6.89 30.10
CA LYS A 189 -13.97 8.25 30.62
C LYS A 189 -12.62 8.77 30.16
N LYS A 190 -11.56 7.97 30.29
CA LYS A 190 -10.21 8.32 29.88
C LYS A 190 -10.12 8.72 28.41
N ARG A 191 -10.82 8.03 27.50
CA ARG A 191 -10.81 8.32 26.06
C ARG A 191 -11.65 9.52 25.66
N ASN A 192 -12.73 9.77 26.38
CA ASN A 192 -13.76 10.74 25.95
C ASN A 192 -13.77 12.03 26.80
N GLU A 193 -13.10 12.05 27.96
CA GLU A 193 -12.89 13.30 28.71
C GLU A 193 -12.16 14.32 27.83
N LYS A 194 -12.57 15.60 27.93
CA LYS A 194 -11.92 16.71 27.22
C LYS A 194 -11.60 17.82 28.19
N VAL A 195 -10.52 18.53 27.90
CA VAL A 195 -10.08 19.71 28.64
C VAL A 195 -9.80 20.87 27.71
N LYS A 196 -10.11 22.08 28.16
CA LYS A 196 -9.65 23.31 27.55
C LYS A 196 -8.54 23.89 28.43
N LEU A 197 -7.40 24.16 27.82
CA LEU A 197 -6.20 24.57 28.53
C LEU A 197 -5.78 25.99 28.15
N GLU A 198 -5.29 26.72 29.12
CA GLU A 198 -4.34 27.81 28.90
C GLU A 198 -2.95 27.28 29.18
N VAL A 199 -2.03 27.55 28.26
CA VAL A 199 -0.68 27.01 28.25
C VAL A 199 0.30 28.16 28.20
N VAL A 200 1.26 28.15 29.10
CA VAL A 200 2.43 29.07 29.10
C VAL A 200 3.64 28.23 28.71
N PRO A 201 4.03 28.22 27.42
CA PRO A 201 5.24 27.55 26.99
C PRO A 201 6.46 28.37 27.36
N VAL A 202 7.45 27.68 27.92
CA VAL A 202 8.77 28.26 28.22
C VAL A 202 9.81 27.45 27.49
N THR A 203 10.10 27.87 26.26
CA THR A 203 10.95 27.10 25.33
C THR A 203 12.42 27.45 25.52
N ALA A 204 13.31 26.47 25.30
CA ALA A 204 14.75 26.70 25.31
C ALA A 204 15.18 27.76 24.30
N GLU A 205 14.50 27.85 23.16
CA GLU A 205 14.81 28.81 22.10
C GLU A 205 14.76 30.27 22.57
N ALA A 206 13.79 30.59 23.44
CA ALA A 206 13.66 31.95 24.00
C ALA A 206 14.87 32.39 24.86
N PHE A 207 15.67 31.44 25.34
CA PHE A 207 16.84 31.72 26.21
C PHE A 207 18.17 31.56 25.49
N LYS A 208 18.22 31.00 24.29
CA LYS A 208 19.47 30.77 23.53
C LYS A 208 20.33 32.02 23.38
N SER A 209 19.71 33.17 23.13
CA SER A 209 20.42 34.46 22.99
C SER A 209 21.02 34.99 24.30
N GLN A 210 20.51 34.52 25.44
CA GLN A 210 20.99 34.94 26.78
C GLN A 210 22.11 34.01 27.28
N VAL A 211 22.34 32.88 26.63
CA VAL A 211 23.35 31.89 27.05
C VAL A 211 24.71 32.26 26.48
N THR A 212 25.64 32.49 27.34
CA THR A 212 27.07 32.57 27.00
C THR A 212 27.70 31.20 27.21
N VAL A 213 28.43 30.73 26.21
CA VAL A 213 29.18 29.47 26.23
C VAL A 213 30.66 29.82 26.19
N THR A 214 31.44 29.34 27.15
CA THR A 214 32.88 29.54 27.24
C THR A 214 33.63 28.31 26.75
N ASP A 215 34.86 28.50 26.25
CA ASP A 215 35.69 27.37 25.79
C ASP A 215 36.01 26.38 26.93
N ALA A 216 36.05 26.82 28.17
CA ALA A 216 36.25 25.97 29.34
C ALA A 216 35.10 24.95 29.56
N GLU A 217 33.91 25.27 29.07
CA GLU A 217 32.72 24.38 29.19
C GLU A 217 32.65 23.36 28.08
N LEU A 218 33.27 23.62 26.93
CA LEU A 218 33.21 22.73 25.77
C LEU A 218 33.99 21.44 26.01
N VAL A 219 35.14 21.50 26.64
CA VAL A 219 36.02 20.34 26.86
C VAL A 219 35.31 19.26 27.69
N PRO A 220 34.83 19.55 28.93
CA PRO A 220 34.17 18.53 29.73
C PRO A 220 32.86 18.01 29.10
N TYR A 221 32.12 18.87 28.39
CA TYR A 221 30.93 18.46 27.69
C TYR A 221 31.24 17.49 26.54
N PHE A 222 32.22 17.83 25.72
CA PHE A 222 32.68 16.99 24.62
C PHE A 222 33.18 15.63 25.10
N GLU A 223 34.03 15.61 26.14
CA GLU A 223 34.54 14.35 26.69
C GLU A 223 33.46 13.43 27.21
N LYS A 224 32.41 13.98 27.83
CA LYS A 224 31.24 13.24 28.30
C LYS A 224 30.38 12.69 27.14
N ALA A 225 30.29 13.44 26.04
CA ALA A 225 29.37 13.17 24.92
C ALA A 225 30.08 12.82 23.60
N LYS A 226 31.38 12.50 23.64
CA LYS A 226 32.23 12.37 22.44
C LYS A 226 31.74 11.35 21.42
N ASP A 227 31.07 10.28 21.86
CA ASP A 227 30.47 9.28 20.94
C ASP A 227 29.30 9.85 20.12
N LYS A 228 28.60 10.90 20.62
CA LYS A 228 27.56 11.63 19.89
C LYS A 228 28.13 12.33 18.64
N TYR A 229 29.40 12.67 18.66
CA TYR A 229 30.10 13.39 17.60
C TYR A 229 30.92 12.49 16.69
N ARG A 230 30.88 11.17 16.91
CA ARG A 230 31.57 10.19 16.08
C ARG A 230 31.24 10.38 14.62
N MET A 231 32.26 10.57 13.82
CA MET A 231 32.15 10.59 12.36
C MET A 231 32.04 9.17 11.83
N GLY A 232 31.04 8.90 11.01
CA GLY A 232 30.88 7.60 10.35
C GLY A 232 31.99 7.31 9.33
N GLU A 233 32.14 6.05 8.95
CA GLU A 233 33.01 5.66 7.86
C GLU A 233 32.58 6.39 6.57
N LYS A 234 33.59 6.89 5.81
CA LYS A 234 33.39 7.47 4.50
C LYS A 234 34.25 6.77 3.45
N ARG A 235 33.74 6.67 2.22
CA ARG A 235 34.44 6.03 1.11
C ARG A 235 34.49 6.94 -0.10
N LYS A 236 35.62 6.93 -0.83
CA LYS A 236 35.68 7.43 -2.20
C LYS A 236 35.23 6.31 -3.13
N ILE A 237 34.25 6.60 -3.94
CA ILE A 237 33.61 5.65 -4.83
C ILE A 237 33.95 6.01 -6.27
N LYS A 238 34.51 5.06 -7.00
CA LYS A 238 34.67 5.16 -8.44
C LYS A 238 33.70 4.20 -9.09
N TYR A 239 32.92 4.66 -10.04
CA TYR A 239 31.97 3.80 -10.74
C TYR A 239 31.95 4.06 -12.25
N ALA A 240 31.68 2.99 -13.02
CA ALA A 240 31.38 3.05 -14.43
C ALA A 240 29.89 2.80 -14.65
N GLN A 241 29.26 3.60 -15.51
CA GLN A 241 27.82 3.58 -15.74
C GLN A 241 27.47 3.18 -17.16
N VAL A 242 26.60 2.18 -17.30
CA VAL A 242 25.84 1.90 -18.53
C VAL A 242 24.58 2.76 -18.45
N ASN A 243 24.62 3.94 -19.07
CA ASN A 243 23.54 4.92 -19.01
C ASN A 243 22.49 4.61 -20.09
N VAL A 244 21.21 4.47 -19.67
CA VAL A 244 20.09 4.15 -20.58
C VAL A 244 19.88 5.24 -21.63
N ASP A 245 20.05 6.53 -21.29
CA ASP A 245 19.88 7.62 -22.26
C ASP A 245 20.98 7.61 -23.35
N GLN A 246 22.21 7.28 -22.95
CA GLN A 246 23.30 7.11 -23.96
C GLN A 246 23.01 5.93 -24.90
N VAL A 247 22.54 4.80 -24.34
CA VAL A 247 22.13 3.64 -25.14
C VAL A 247 20.96 4.00 -26.04
N ARG A 248 19.97 4.75 -25.54
CA ARG A 248 18.81 5.21 -26.31
C ARG A 248 19.20 6.03 -27.52
N GLY A 249 20.25 6.84 -27.38
CA GLY A 249 20.79 7.61 -28.53
C GLY A 249 21.33 6.74 -29.66
N THR A 250 21.66 5.47 -29.41
CA THR A 250 22.15 4.52 -30.44
C THR A 250 21.05 3.64 -31.03
N ILE A 251 19.84 3.66 -30.43
CA ILE A 251 18.73 2.80 -30.85
C ILE A 251 17.98 3.44 -32.03
N THR A 252 17.80 2.66 -33.07
CA THR A 252 16.92 3.00 -34.21
C THR A 252 15.73 2.03 -34.19
N VAL A 253 14.52 2.58 -34.28
CA VAL A 253 13.29 1.78 -34.38
C VAL A 253 12.79 1.82 -35.80
N PRO A 254 12.64 0.66 -36.48
CA PRO A 254 12.10 0.61 -37.83
C PRO A 254 10.64 1.05 -37.86
N GLU A 255 10.22 1.74 -38.95
CA GLU A 255 8.81 2.18 -39.14
C GLU A 255 7.81 1.02 -39.06
N ALA A 256 8.20 -0.14 -39.58
CA ALA A 256 7.36 -1.32 -39.52
C ALA A 256 7.06 -1.77 -38.06
N GLU A 257 8.01 -1.58 -37.17
CA GLU A 257 7.85 -1.91 -35.74
C GLU A 257 6.97 -0.89 -35.03
N ILE A 258 7.13 0.39 -35.34
CA ILE A 258 6.22 1.44 -34.81
C ILE A 258 4.80 1.18 -35.26
N ALA A 259 4.61 0.85 -36.54
CA ALA A 259 3.28 0.53 -37.08
C ALA A 259 2.68 -0.74 -36.42
N ALA A 260 3.49 -1.78 -36.23
CA ALA A 260 3.04 -3.01 -35.57
C ALA A 260 2.66 -2.75 -34.10
N PHE A 261 3.44 -1.99 -33.38
CA PHE A 261 3.17 -1.61 -31.99
C PHE A 261 1.88 -0.79 -31.88
N TYR A 262 1.69 0.17 -32.77
CA TYR A 262 0.44 0.94 -32.84
C TYR A 262 -0.77 0.03 -33.06
N GLN A 263 -0.71 -0.88 -34.01
CA GLN A 263 -1.81 -1.81 -34.31
C GLN A 263 -2.12 -2.75 -33.14
N GLN A 264 -1.10 -3.23 -32.44
CA GLN A 264 -1.27 -4.09 -31.26
C GLN A 264 -1.89 -3.34 -30.09
N ASN A 265 -1.68 -2.03 -30.00
CA ASN A 265 -2.14 -1.19 -28.90
C ASN A 265 -3.18 -0.13 -29.32
N ILE A 266 -3.84 -0.32 -30.47
CA ILE A 266 -4.75 0.67 -31.07
C ILE A 266 -5.85 1.15 -30.13
N GLN A 267 -6.29 0.29 -29.22
CA GLN A 267 -7.31 0.64 -28.22
C GLN A 267 -6.86 1.71 -27.23
N GLN A 268 -5.53 1.83 -26.97
CA GLN A 268 -4.98 2.87 -26.09
C GLN A 268 -5.05 4.26 -26.73
N TYR A 269 -5.13 4.29 -28.05
CA TYR A 269 -5.20 5.52 -28.86
C TYR A 269 -6.62 5.81 -29.32
N SER A 270 -7.59 4.99 -28.91
CA SER A 270 -9.00 5.10 -29.27
C SER A 270 -9.82 5.60 -28.08
N THR A 271 -10.59 6.65 -28.31
CA THR A 271 -11.63 7.09 -27.38
C THR A 271 -12.95 6.51 -27.85
N PRO A 272 -13.60 5.65 -27.09
CA PRO A 272 -14.88 5.05 -27.47
C PRO A 272 -15.97 6.09 -27.66
N ALA A 273 -16.92 5.83 -28.54
CA ALA A 273 -18.09 6.65 -28.74
C ALA A 273 -18.87 6.83 -27.43
N GLN A 274 -19.31 8.05 -27.18
CA GLN A 274 -20.16 8.41 -26.05
C GLN A 274 -21.36 9.21 -26.54
N VAL A 275 -22.50 8.98 -25.92
CA VAL A 275 -23.71 9.75 -26.15
C VAL A 275 -24.21 10.37 -24.86
N ARG A 276 -24.78 11.56 -24.95
CA ARG A 276 -25.53 12.19 -23.86
C ARG A 276 -27.00 12.18 -24.23
N ALA A 277 -27.81 11.58 -23.40
CA ALA A 277 -29.25 11.50 -23.63
C ALA A 277 -30.02 11.89 -22.37
N SER A 278 -31.24 12.38 -22.58
CA SER A 278 -32.23 12.52 -21.54
C SER A 278 -33.37 11.54 -21.78
N HIS A 279 -34.01 11.03 -20.72
CA HIS A 279 -35.12 10.14 -20.88
C HIS A 279 -36.32 10.44 -19.98
N ILE A 280 -37.47 9.89 -20.38
CA ILE A 280 -38.68 9.79 -19.56
C ILE A 280 -39.01 8.31 -19.43
N LEU A 281 -39.01 7.81 -18.18
CA LEU A 281 -39.30 6.39 -17.87
C LEU A 281 -40.75 6.28 -17.36
N PHE A 282 -41.46 5.27 -17.88
CA PHE A 282 -42.71 4.76 -17.37
C PHE A 282 -42.54 3.33 -16.90
N LYS A 283 -42.54 3.13 -15.58
CA LYS A 283 -42.31 1.80 -14.97
C LYS A 283 -43.50 0.89 -15.23
N LEU A 284 -43.23 -0.37 -15.53
CA LEU A 284 -44.28 -1.41 -15.78
C LEU A 284 -44.59 -2.22 -14.52
N GLU A 285 -43.76 -2.10 -13.48
CA GLU A 285 -43.91 -2.90 -12.26
C GLU A 285 -45.27 -2.65 -11.59
N GLY A 286 -46.07 -3.72 -11.42
CA GLY A 286 -47.40 -3.65 -10.80
C GLY A 286 -48.50 -2.93 -11.58
N LYS A 287 -48.27 -2.61 -12.88
CA LYS A 287 -49.21 -1.84 -13.74
C LYS A 287 -49.61 -2.63 -14.97
N ASP A 288 -50.81 -2.30 -15.52
CA ASP A 288 -51.23 -2.81 -16.82
C ASP A 288 -50.40 -2.18 -17.94
N GLU A 289 -49.69 -2.99 -18.68
CA GLU A 289 -48.79 -2.57 -19.75
C GLU A 289 -49.49 -1.72 -20.82
N LYS A 290 -50.72 -2.06 -21.20
CA LYS A 290 -51.45 -1.32 -22.20
C LYS A 290 -51.84 0.11 -21.72
N ALA A 291 -52.17 0.22 -20.44
CA ALA A 291 -52.48 1.52 -19.84
C ALA A 291 -51.22 2.41 -19.78
N VAL A 292 -50.07 1.82 -19.35
CA VAL A 292 -48.77 2.53 -19.32
C VAL A 292 -48.34 2.94 -20.73
N GLN A 293 -48.51 2.09 -21.72
CA GLN A 293 -48.18 2.38 -23.12
C GLN A 293 -49.04 3.53 -23.66
N ALA A 294 -50.31 3.55 -23.37
CA ALA A 294 -51.19 4.66 -23.77
C ALA A 294 -50.77 6.03 -23.20
N VAL A 295 -50.35 6.04 -21.91
CA VAL A 295 -49.79 7.25 -21.28
C VAL A 295 -48.49 7.66 -21.94
N ALA A 296 -47.57 6.68 -22.19
CA ALA A 296 -46.29 6.95 -22.84
C ALA A 296 -46.49 7.50 -24.27
N GLU A 297 -47.47 7.01 -25.02
CA GLU A 297 -47.83 7.50 -26.38
C GLU A 297 -48.34 8.94 -26.32
N ASP A 298 -49.16 9.27 -25.33
CA ASP A 298 -49.66 10.66 -25.16
C ASP A 298 -48.49 11.61 -24.84
N VAL A 299 -47.60 11.19 -23.92
CA VAL A 299 -46.40 12.01 -23.59
C VAL A 299 -45.44 12.07 -24.77
N LEU A 300 -45.29 10.99 -25.58
CA LEU A 300 -44.49 11.02 -26.79
C LEU A 300 -45.02 12.08 -27.81
N LYS A 301 -46.35 12.24 -27.95
CA LYS A 301 -46.90 13.28 -28.78
C LYS A 301 -46.58 14.68 -28.26
N LYS A 302 -46.62 14.86 -26.93
CA LYS A 302 -46.27 16.13 -26.27
C LYS A 302 -44.81 16.49 -26.44
N VAL A 303 -43.87 15.56 -26.25
CA VAL A 303 -42.44 15.82 -26.41
C VAL A 303 -42.02 16.07 -27.87
N LYS A 304 -42.77 15.49 -28.85
CA LYS A 304 -42.54 15.74 -30.28
C LYS A 304 -43.24 16.96 -30.85
N ALA A 305 -44.05 17.68 -30.04
CA ALA A 305 -44.69 18.92 -30.45
C ALA A 305 -43.65 20.04 -30.67
N PRO A 306 -43.91 20.98 -31.60
CA PRO A 306 -43.01 22.12 -31.81
C PRO A 306 -42.77 22.89 -30.51
N ASN A 307 -41.51 23.23 -30.20
CA ASN A 307 -41.07 23.94 -29.01
C ASN A 307 -41.37 23.25 -27.66
N ALA A 308 -41.57 21.91 -27.64
CA ALA A 308 -41.77 21.18 -26.41
C ALA A 308 -40.53 21.21 -25.52
N ASP A 309 -40.71 21.50 -24.24
CA ASP A 309 -39.67 21.44 -23.24
C ASP A 309 -39.60 19.99 -22.71
N PHE A 310 -38.65 19.22 -23.23
CA PHE A 310 -38.44 17.83 -22.83
C PHE A 310 -38.11 17.73 -21.34
N ALA A 311 -37.29 18.65 -20.80
CA ALA A 311 -36.87 18.63 -19.41
C ALA A 311 -38.05 18.89 -18.45
N ALA A 312 -38.92 19.82 -18.79
CA ALA A 312 -40.16 20.05 -18.03
C ALA A 312 -41.08 18.82 -18.05
N LEU A 313 -41.22 18.18 -19.22
CA LEU A 313 -42.03 16.95 -19.34
C LEU A 313 -41.41 15.76 -18.63
N ALA A 314 -40.09 15.64 -18.62
CA ALA A 314 -39.39 14.64 -17.83
C ALA A 314 -39.63 14.82 -16.33
N LYS A 315 -39.55 16.04 -15.81
CA LYS A 315 -39.89 16.34 -14.41
C LYS A 315 -41.32 15.98 -14.06
N GLN A 316 -42.24 16.12 -14.99
CA GLN A 316 -43.65 15.91 -14.77
C GLN A 316 -44.07 14.44 -14.88
N TYR A 317 -43.46 13.69 -15.81
CA TYR A 317 -43.96 12.36 -16.20
C TYR A 317 -42.96 11.22 -15.95
N SER A 318 -41.65 11.49 -15.77
CA SER A 318 -40.69 10.46 -15.59
C SER A 318 -40.79 9.86 -14.19
N GLU A 319 -40.85 8.52 -14.13
CA GLU A 319 -40.83 7.74 -12.89
C GLU A 319 -39.42 7.29 -12.52
N ASP A 320 -38.38 7.83 -13.16
CA ASP A 320 -37.00 7.65 -12.72
C ASP A 320 -36.61 8.71 -11.70
N ASP A 321 -36.69 8.35 -10.44
CA ASP A 321 -36.42 9.26 -9.32
C ASP A 321 -34.97 9.73 -9.24
N THR A 322 -34.05 9.08 -9.97
CA THR A 322 -32.62 9.41 -9.94
C THR A 322 -32.28 10.62 -10.79
N ASN A 323 -33.05 10.92 -11.84
CA ASN A 323 -32.72 11.96 -12.79
C ASN A 323 -33.93 12.84 -13.27
N ASN A 324 -35.18 12.46 -12.91
CA ASN A 324 -36.36 13.22 -13.31
C ASN A 324 -36.26 14.70 -12.95
N MET A 325 -35.77 15.05 -11.76
CA MET A 325 -35.61 16.44 -11.31
C MET A 325 -34.56 17.19 -12.13
N ASN A 326 -33.65 16.53 -12.78
CA ASN A 326 -32.65 17.09 -13.70
C ASN A 326 -33.12 17.04 -15.17
N GLY A 327 -34.44 16.87 -15.42
CA GLY A 327 -35.01 16.81 -16.77
C GLY A 327 -34.72 15.50 -17.49
N GLY A 328 -34.45 14.43 -16.75
CA GLY A 328 -34.16 13.11 -17.26
C GLY A 328 -32.75 12.94 -17.85
N ASP A 329 -31.81 13.85 -17.60
CA ASP A 329 -30.45 13.86 -18.15
C ASP A 329 -29.64 12.70 -17.52
N LEU A 330 -29.02 11.88 -18.38
CA LEU A 330 -28.19 10.72 -18.02
C LEU A 330 -26.70 10.99 -18.12
N ASP A 331 -26.32 12.24 -18.46
CA ASP A 331 -24.95 12.63 -18.79
C ASP A 331 -24.35 11.79 -19.93
N TYR A 332 -23.04 11.88 -20.17
CA TYR A 332 -22.35 11.08 -21.18
C TYR A 332 -22.15 9.64 -20.72
N PHE A 333 -22.55 8.69 -21.57
CA PHE A 333 -22.31 7.28 -21.36
C PHE A 333 -21.79 6.60 -22.61
N GLY A 334 -20.91 5.61 -22.42
CA GLY A 334 -20.41 4.74 -23.47
C GLY A 334 -21.23 3.45 -23.57
N ARG A 335 -20.87 2.62 -24.55
CA ARG A 335 -21.50 1.29 -24.72
C ARG A 335 -21.27 0.39 -23.51
N GLY A 336 -22.22 -0.48 -23.22
CA GLY A 336 -22.20 -1.42 -22.09
C GLY A 336 -22.60 -0.80 -20.74
N ARG A 337 -23.05 0.48 -20.71
CA ARG A 337 -23.50 1.15 -19.49
C ARG A 337 -25.00 1.11 -19.28
N MET A 338 -25.75 1.01 -20.35
CA MET A 338 -27.23 0.94 -20.33
C MET A 338 -27.71 -0.41 -20.80
N VAL A 339 -28.97 -0.74 -20.54
CA VAL A 339 -29.59 -1.97 -21.09
C VAL A 339 -29.62 -1.93 -22.60
N ALA A 340 -29.50 -3.10 -23.22
CA ALA A 340 -29.23 -3.24 -24.65
C ALA A 340 -30.21 -2.48 -25.55
N GLU A 341 -31.52 -2.54 -25.25
CA GLU A 341 -32.55 -1.88 -26.02
C GLU A 341 -32.46 -0.35 -25.95
N PHE A 342 -32.16 0.17 -24.77
CA PHE A 342 -31.95 1.61 -24.57
C PHE A 342 -30.68 2.07 -25.28
N GLU A 343 -29.59 1.34 -25.12
CA GLU A 343 -28.31 1.65 -25.76
C GLU A 343 -28.43 1.64 -27.29
N GLN A 344 -29.04 0.59 -27.84
CA GLN A 344 -29.26 0.48 -29.29
C GLN A 344 -30.05 1.67 -29.84
N ALA A 345 -31.12 2.07 -29.13
CA ALA A 345 -31.93 3.23 -29.55
C ALA A 345 -31.11 4.52 -29.46
N ALA A 346 -30.44 4.77 -28.32
CA ALA A 346 -29.69 5.99 -28.10
C ALA A 346 -28.55 6.16 -29.12
N PHE A 347 -27.72 5.13 -29.33
CA PHE A 347 -26.58 5.21 -30.28
C PHE A 347 -26.97 5.26 -31.75
N ALA A 348 -28.23 4.97 -32.11
CA ALA A 348 -28.75 5.10 -33.46
C ALA A 348 -29.28 6.52 -33.78
N MET A 349 -29.46 7.37 -32.75
CA MET A 349 -30.06 8.69 -32.87
C MET A 349 -29.03 9.78 -33.14
N LYS A 350 -29.47 10.85 -33.82
CA LYS A 350 -28.71 12.10 -33.97
C LYS A 350 -29.03 13.06 -32.86
N ALA A 351 -28.11 13.99 -32.56
CA ALA A 351 -28.36 15.05 -31.61
C ALA A 351 -29.64 15.85 -31.95
N GLY A 352 -30.48 16.05 -30.95
CA GLY A 352 -31.77 16.68 -31.05
C GLY A 352 -32.95 15.72 -31.38
N GLU A 353 -32.70 14.48 -31.79
CA GLU A 353 -33.78 13.53 -32.08
C GLU A 353 -34.45 12.98 -30.81
N ILE A 354 -35.74 12.65 -30.94
CA ILE A 354 -36.55 12.01 -29.90
C ILE A 354 -36.96 10.62 -30.43
N SER A 355 -36.69 9.57 -29.64
CA SER A 355 -36.99 8.18 -29.99
C SER A 355 -38.51 7.95 -30.16
N ASN A 356 -38.86 6.80 -30.70
CA ASN A 356 -40.16 6.19 -30.42
C ASN A 356 -40.12 5.57 -29.03
N LEU A 357 -41.19 4.93 -28.60
CA LEU A 357 -41.21 4.17 -27.33
C LEU A 357 -40.20 3.07 -27.36
N VAL A 358 -39.30 3.00 -26.39
CA VAL A 358 -38.29 1.96 -26.22
C VAL A 358 -38.65 1.15 -24.98
N LYS A 359 -38.98 -0.11 -25.16
CA LYS A 359 -39.30 -1.03 -24.08
C LYS A 359 -38.02 -1.71 -23.56
N THR A 360 -37.83 -1.69 -22.26
CA THR A 360 -36.72 -2.36 -21.56
C THR A 360 -37.25 -3.16 -20.36
N ALA A 361 -36.39 -3.84 -19.65
CA ALA A 361 -36.72 -4.49 -18.38
C ALA A 361 -37.19 -3.52 -17.29
N PHE A 362 -36.83 -2.24 -17.37
CA PHE A 362 -37.23 -1.21 -16.38
C PHE A 362 -38.58 -0.53 -16.72
N GLY A 363 -39.06 -0.65 -17.95
CA GLY A 363 -40.29 -0.02 -18.40
C GLY A 363 -40.23 0.49 -19.83
N ILE A 364 -41.08 1.48 -20.12
CA ILE A 364 -41.14 2.14 -21.42
C ILE A 364 -40.42 3.47 -21.31
N HIS A 365 -39.49 3.73 -22.22
CA HIS A 365 -38.70 4.97 -22.26
C HIS A 365 -39.01 5.82 -23.48
N ILE A 366 -38.98 7.12 -23.33
CA ILE A 366 -38.84 8.10 -24.40
C ILE A 366 -37.47 8.72 -24.24
N ILE A 367 -36.61 8.64 -25.26
CA ILE A 367 -35.23 9.10 -25.20
C ILE A 367 -35.07 10.31 -26.09
N LYS A 368 -34.41 11.36 -25.57
CA LYS A 368 -33.96 12.51 -26.35
C LYS A 368 -32.46 12.49 -26.43
N MET A 369 -31.92 12.44 -27.63
CA MET A 369 -30.46 12.59 -27.84
C MET A 369 -30.07 14.05 -27.64
N VAL A 370 -29.14 14.27 -26.72
CA VAL A 370 -28.63 15.63 -26.41
C VAL A 370 -27.37 15.92 -27.21
N ASP A 371 -26.42 14.98 -27.18
CA ASP A 371 -25.14 15.11 -27.88
C ASP A 371 -24.56 13.74 -28.22
N ASN A 372 -23.72 13.68 -29.26
CA ASN A 372 -23.06 12.45 -29.70
C ASN A 372 -21.59 12.74 -29.99
N LYS A 373 -20.71 12.10 -29.25
CA LYS A 373 -19.27 12.07 -29.47
C LYS A 373 -18.93 10.75 -30.15
N PRO A 374 -18.60 10.78 -31.46
CA PRO A 374 -18.23 9.55 -32.18
C PRO A 374 -16.94 8.95 -31.59
N ASP A 375 -16.72 7.69 -31.86
CA ASP A 375 -15.41 7.09 -31.61
C ASP A 375 -14.31 7.82 -32.38
N GLN A 376 -13.23 8.07 -31.71
CA GLN A 376 -12.08 8.77 -32.28
C GLN A 376 -10.79 7.98 -31.98
N THR A 377 -10.10 7.56 -33.02
CA THR A 377 -8.79 6.95 -32.90
C THR A 377 -7.73 7.93 -33.41
N ARG A 378 -6.76 8.28 -32.57
CA ARG A 378 -5.63 9.11 -32.96
C ARG A 378 -4.82 8.37 -34.03
N ALA A 379 -4.63 8.98 -35.19
CA ALA A 379 -3.92 8.34 -36.30
C ALA A 379 -2.46 8.06 -35.94
N LEU A 380 -1.86 7.02 -36.54
CA LEU A 380 -0.46 6.66 -36.33
C LEU A 380 0.47 7.89 -36.54
N ALA A 381 0.18 8.74 -37.51
CA ALA A 381 0.99 9.94 -37.78
C ALA A 381 1.01 10.93 -36.60
N GLU A 382 -0.09 11.02 -35.82
CA GLU A 382 -0.20 11.90 -34.67
C GLU A 382 0.56 11.39 -33.45
N VAL A 383 0.65 10.07 -33.28
CA VAL A 383 1.28 9.44 -32.12
C VAL A 383 2.66 8.85 -32.43
N ARG A 384 3.11 8.98 -33.68
CA ARG A 384 4.34 8.35 -34.17
C ARG A 384 5.58 8.70 -33.33
N SER A 385 5.77 9.98 -33.02
CA SER A 385 6.92 10.42 -32.22
C SER A 385 6.88 9.86 -30.80
N GLU A 386 5.69 9.82 -30.20
CA GLU A 386 5.45 9.26 -28.87
C GLU A 386 5.79 7.76 -28.86
N LEU A 387 5.38 7.03 -29.89
CA LEU A 387 5.67 5.60 -30.04
C LEU A 387 7.14 5.30 -30.30
N ASP A 388 7.80 6.10 -31.14
CA ASP A 388 9.24 5.98 -31.41
C ASP A 388 10.04 6.18 -30.14
N ASP A 389 9.73 7.22 -29.35
CA ASP A 389 10.38 7.49 -28.07
C ASP A 389 10.12 6.38 -27.04
N GLN A 390 8.91 5.88 -26.97
CA GLN A 390 8.54 4.78 -26.07
C GLN A 390 9.29 3.49 -26.43
N LEU A 391 9.31 3.11 -27.69
CA LEU A 391 10.00 1.92 -28.17
C LEU A 391 11.52 2.03 -28.02
N LYS A 392 12.10 3.21 -28.32
CA LYS A 392 13.52 3.48 -28.07
C LYS A 392 13.86 3.33 -26.61
N TRP A 393 13.02 3.83 -25.72
CA TRP A 393 13.22 3.71 -24.27
C TRP A 393 13.17 2.25 -23.81
N GLN A 394 12.18 1.49 -24.24
CA GLN A 394 12.05 0.07 -23.89
C GLN A 394 13.26 -0.75 -24.38
N LYS A 395 13.66 -0.53 -25.63
CA LYS A 395 14.84 -1.19 -26.21
C LYS A 395 16.14 -0.78 -25.53
N ALA A 396 16.28 0.50 -25.19
CA ALA A 396 17.46 1.00 -24.50
C ALA A 396 17.61 0.40 -23.09
N GLN A 397 16.51 0.24 -22.36
CA GLN A 397 16.54 -0.42 -21.06
C GLN A 397 16.99 -1.89 -21.18
N ALA A 398 16.39 -2.63 -22.10
CA ALA A 398 16.74 -4.03 -22.34
C ALA A 398 18.20 -4.18 -22.80
N GLU A 399 18.66 -3.29 -23.70
CA GLU A 399 20.03 -3.32 -24.19
C GLU A 399 21.04 -2.91 -23.11
N ALA A 400 20.75 -1.89 -22.31
CA ALA A 400 21.59 -1.48 -21.18
C ALA A 400 21.74 -2.61 -20.16
N GLU A 401 20.63 -3.33 -19.87
CA GLU A 401 20.66 -4.51 -19.00
C GLU A 401 21.50 -5.63 -19.61
N ARG A 402 21.34 -5.90 -20.89
CA ARG A 402 22.13 -6.90 -21.63
C ARG A 402 23.63 -6.58 -21.59
N ILE A 403 23.97 -5.31 -21.82
CA ILE A 403 25.35 -4.82 -21.71
C ILE A 403 25.86 -5.04 -20.29
N ALA A 404 25.14 -4.59 -19.27
CA ALA A 404 25.53 -4.72 -17.88
C ALA A 404 25.78 -6.19 -17.52
N LYS A 405 24.83 -7.09 -17.81
CA LYS A 405 24.99 -8.53 -17.56
C LYS A 405 26.20 -9.14 -18.29
N SER A 406 26.46 -8.72 -19.53
CA SER A 406 27.62 -9.21 -20.28
C SER A 406 28.96 -8.78 -19.67
N LEU A 407 29.01 -7.62 -19.05
CA LEU A 407 30.19 -7.05 -18.42
C LEU A 407 30.44 -7.58 -17.01
N GLU A 408 29.40 -8.06 -16.31
CA GLU A 408 29.49 -8.52 -14.93
C GLU A 408 30.48 -9.70 -14.75
N ALA A 409 30.56 -10.59 -15.74
CA ALA A 409 31.48 -11.71 -15.72
C ALA A 409 32.95 -11.28 -15.80
N THR A 410 33.25 -10.16 -16.47
CA THR A 410 34.60 -9.70 -16.79
C THR A 410 35.05 -8.50 -15.94
N THR A 411 34.18 -7.88 -15.16
CA THR A 411 34.47 -6.69 -14.33
C THR A 411 34.57 -7.08 -12.87
N LYS A 412 35.71 -7.60 -12.45
CA LYS A 412 35.93 -8.09 -11.08
C LYS A 412 36.88 -7.24 -10.27
N THR A 413 37.79 -6.52 -10.91
CA THR A 413 38.80 -5.67 -10.29
C THR A 413 38.68 -4.22 -10.76
N PRO A 414 39.22 -3.24 -10.01
CA PRO A 414 39.26 -1.84 -10.46
C PRO A 414 39.91 -1.66 -11.85
N ALA A 415 40.92 -2.46 -12.17
CA ALA A 415 41.58 -2.42 -13.47
C ALA A 415 40.66 -2.92 -14.60
N ASP A 416 39.86 -3.95 -14.34
CA ASP A 416 38.82 -4.42 -15.29
C ASP A 416 37.77 -3.34 -15.52
N LEU A 417 37.35 -2.64 -14.46
CA LEU A 417 36.39 -1.56 -14.54
C LEU A 417 36.89 -0.44 -15.45
N ASP A 418 38.15 -0.01 -15.30
CA ASP A 418 38.78 1.00 -16.17
C ASP A 418 38.89 0.55 -17.60
N LYS A 419 39.29 -0.70 -17.83
CA LYS A 419 39.40 -1.31 -19.16
C LYS A 419 38.05 -1.34 -19.88
N VAL A 420 37.03 -1.89 -19.20
CA VAL A 420 35.67 -2.01 -19.74
C VAL A 420 35.06 -0.63 -20.02
N ALA A 421 35.26 0.31 -19.11
CA ALA A 421 34.77 1.68 -19.27
C ALA A 421 35.36 2.32 -20.55
N LYS A 422 36.66 2.13 -20.78
CA LYS A 422 37.33 2.65 -22.00
C LYS A 422 36.88 1.94 -23.27
N GLU A 423 36.80 0.60 -23.25
CA GLU A 423 36.41 -0.20 -24.43
C GLU A 423 34.95 0.02 -24.83
N ARG A 424 34.08 0.29 -23.90
CA ARG A 424 32.63 0.50 -24.11
C ARG A 424 32.20 1.95 -24.06
N SER A 425 33.13 2.89 -23.91
CA SER A 425 32.85 4.33 -23.77
C SER A 425 31.84 4.64 -22.66
N LEU A 426 31.94 3.92 -21.52
CA LEU A 426 31.08 4.14 -20.41
C LEU A 426 31.48 5.41 -19.65
N THR A 427 30.48 6.10 -19.08
CA THR A 427 30.75 7.23 -18.20
C THR A 427 31.37 6.74 -16.88
N VAL A 428 32.55 7.28 -16.55
CA VAL A 428 33.22 7.01 -15.27
C VAL A 428 33.14 8.24 -14.39
N VAL A 429 32.74 8.03 -13.13
CA VAL A 429 32.68 9.08 -12.11
C VAL A 429 33.48 8.62 -10.90
N GLU A 430 34.28 9.52 -10.34
CA GLU A 430 34.93 9.33 -9.03
C GLU A 430 34.44 10.41 -8.08
N THR A 431 33.94 9.97 -6.90
CA THR A 431 33.34 10.86 -5.89
C THR A 431 34.41 11.38 -4.94
N GLY A 432 34.06 12.40 -4.15
CA GLY A 432 34.75 12.66 -2.88
C GLY A 432 34.49 11.57 -1.86
N LEU A 433 34.85 11.82 -0.60
CA LEU A 433 34.48 10.96 0.55
C LEU A 433 32.97 11.09 0.81
N VAL A 434 32.25 9.99 0.71
CA VAL A 434 30.79 9.91 0.87
C VAL A 434 30.48 8.96 2.01
N GLY A 435 29.55 9.33 2.89
CA GLY A 435 28.99 8.46 3.95
C GLY A 435 27.99 7.46 3.40
N SER A 436 27.67 6.42 4.18
CA SER A 436 26.73 5.36 3.78
C SER A 436 25.30 5.84 3.52
N ASP A 437 24.92 6.93 4.15
CA ASP A 437 23.61 7.59 4.11
C ASP A 437 23.60 8.85 3.22
N GLU A 438 24.77 9.24 2.69
CA GLU A 438 24.91 10.39 1.80
C GLU A 438 24.61 10.02 0.34
N PRO A 439 24.01 10.91 -0.46
CA PRO A 439 23.80 10.67 -1.88
C PRO A 439 25.12 10.49 -2.64
N ILE A 440 25.19 9.50 -3.54
CA ILE A 440 26.35 9.27 -4.41
C ILE A 440 26.28 10.23 -5.60
N GLN A 441 27.33 11.00 -5.80
CA GLN A 441 27.43 11.95 -6.93
C GLN A 441 27.12 11.26 -8.26
N GLY A 442 26.19 11.83 -9.05
CA GLY A 442 25.81 11.36 -10.38
C GLY A 442 24.69 10.30 -10.40
N VAL A 443 24.46 9.58 -9.29
CA VAL A 443 23.39 8.56 -9.20
C VAL A 443 22.37 8.85 -8.09
N GLY A 444 22.66 9.79 -7.19
CA GLY A 444 21.73 10.21 -6.14
C GLY A 444 21.70 9.26 -4.92
N ALA A 445 20.62 9.32 -4.18
CA ALA A 445 20.41 8.43 -3.04
C ALA A 445 20.09 7.01 -3.51
N GLN A 446 21.00 6.07 -3.27
CA GLN A 446 20.93 4.67 -3.69
C GLN A 446 21.32 3.76 -2.51
N PRO A 447 20.38 3.47 -1.58
CA PRO A 447 20.70 2.72 -0.37
C PRO A 447 21.32 1.34 -0.64
N GLU A 448 20.83 0.62 -1.66
CA GLU A 448 21.35 -0.71 -2.02
C GLU A 448 22.78 -0.63 -2.57
N LEU A 449 23.06 0.33 -3.45
CA LEU A 449 24.40 0.57 -3.96
C LEU A 449 25.35 0.99 -2.84
N SER A 450 24.92 1.93 -1.98
CA SER A 450 25.66 2.33 -0.79
C SER A 450 26.00 1.15 0.11
N ALA A 451 25.00 0.36 0.50
CA ALA A 451 25.21 -0.81 1.35
C ALA A 451 26.19 -1.80 0.70
N ARG A 452 26.07 -2.03 -0.60
CA ARG A 452 26.96 -2.93 -1.32
C ARG A 452 28.39 -2.38 -1.40
N VAL A 453 28.56 -1.11 -1.71
CA VAL A 453 29.87 -0.44 -1.78
C VAL A 453 30.53 -0.43 -0.39
N PHE A 454 29.79 -0.15 0.68
CA PHE A 454 30.33 -0.18 2.05
C PHE A 454 30.64 -1.60 2.54
N GLY A 455 30.12 -2.65 1.90
CA GLY A 455 30.49 -4.04 2.14
C GLY A 455 31.69 -4.54 1.33
N LEU A 456 32.20 -3.76 0.35
CA LEU A 456 33.34 -4.20 -0.47
C LEU A 456 34.63 -4.22 0.33
N LYS A 457 35.46 -5.21 0.02
CA LYS A 457 36.89 -5.22 0.40
C LYS A 457 37.70 -4.41 -0.62
N GLU A 458 38.91 -4.03 -0.23
CA GLU A 458 39.83 -3.36 -1.14
C GLU A 458 40.13 -4.22 -2.37
N GLY A 459 40.05 -3.61 -3.57
CA GLY A 459 40.25 -4.28 -4.83
C GLY A 459 39.03 -5.02 -5.40
N GLU A 460 37.88 -5.00 -4.73
CA GLU A 460 36.64 -5.57 -5.25
C GLU A 460 35.82 -4.55 -6.03
N VAL A 461 35.00 -5.06 -6.97
CA VAL A 461 33.99 -4.29 -7.70
C VAL A 461 32.61 -4.87 -7.42
N THR A 462 31.59 -4.03 -7.33
CA THR A 462 30.20 -4.51 -7.19
C THR A 462 29.79 -5.32 -8.43
N PRO A 463 28.83 -6.24 -8.29
CA PRO A 463 28.09 -6.72 -9.46
C PRO A 463 27.38 -5.53 -10.15
N ALA A 464 26.76 -5.77 -11.30
CA ALA A 464 25.96 -4.77 -11.99
C ALA A 464 24.78 -4.34 -11.09
N MET A 465 24.83 -3.10 -10.60
CA MET A 465 23.79 -2.55 -9.71
C MET A 465 22.87 -1.63 -10.52
N ARG A 466 21.56 -1.85 -10.42
CA ARG A 466 20.57 -1.00 -11.08
C ARG A 466 20.44 0.33 -10.34
N VAL A 467 20.45 1.42 -11.08
CA VAL A 467 20.19 2.78 -10.60
C VAL A 467 19.13 3.45 -11.49
N ALA A 468 18.61 4.60 -11.09
CA ALA A 468 17.55 5.27 -11.85
C ALA A 468 17.92 5.56 -13.32
N THR A 469 19.20 5.82 -13.59
CA THR A 469 19.73 6.17 -14.92
C THR A 469 20.33 5.01 -15.69
N GLY A 470 20.25 3.77 -15.18
CA GLY A 470 20.80 2.60 -15.84
C GLY A 470 21.44 1.60 -14.88
N TRP A 471 22.69 1.19 -15.15
CA TRP A 471 23.43 0.20 -14.38
C TRP A 471 24.81 0.72 -14.03
N VAL A 472 25.29 0.44 -12.84
CA VAL A 472 26.64 0.85 -12.39
C VAL A 472 27.44 -0.33 -11.87
N PHE A 473 28.75 -0.27 -12.08
CA PHE A 473 29.78 -1.09 -11.44
C PHE A 473 30.62 -0.15 -10.60
N ALA A 474 30.71 -0.39 -9.30
CA ALA A 474 31.39 0.51 -8.40
C ALA A 474 32.53 -0.19 -7.63
N THR A 475 33.58 0.56 -7.37
CA THR A 475 34.71 0.15 -6.53
C THR A 475 35.08 1.26 -5.56
N VAL A 476 35.81 0.92 -4.51
CA VAL A 476 36.31 1.85 -3.51
C VAL A 476 37.76 2.24 -3.84
N THR A 477 38.02 3.54 -4.03
CA THR A 477 39.37 4.08 -4.30
C THR A 477 40.00 4.77 -3.08
N GLY A 478 39.24 4.95 -2.02
CA GLY A 478 39.73 5.51 -0.77
C GLY A 478 38.75 5.27 0.38
N ARG A 479 39.28 5.19 1.59
CA ARG A 479 38.51 4.93 2.80
C ARG A 479 38.97 5.85 3.92
N GLN A 480 38.03 6.36 4.65
CA GLN A 480 38.20 7.02 5.94
C GLN A 480 37.42 6.24 6.99
N ASP A 481 38.12 5.62 7.91
CA ASP A 481 37.49 4.88 8.98
C ASP A 481 36.67 5.81 9.91
N SER A 482 35.67 5.24 10.56
CA SER A 482 34.93 5.93 11.60
C SER A 482 35.86 6.37 12.73
N TYR A 483 35.79 7.63 13.12
CA TYR A 483 36.64 8.17 14.18
C TYR A 483 35.87 9.13 15.08
N VAL A 484 36.38 9.32 16.29
CA VAL A 484 35.93 10.42 17.17
C VAL A 484 36.75 11.66 16.79
N PRO A 485 36.09 12.73 16.29
CA PRO A 485 36.79 13.95 15.89
C PRO A 485 37.43 14.62 17.08
N LYS A 486 38.41 15.46 16.84
CA LYS A 486 38.91 16.37 17.88
C LYS A 486 37.88 17.47 18.11
N LEU A 487 37.90 18.04 19.33
CA LEU A 487 36.96 19.11 19.68
C LEU A 487 37.00 20.29 18.69
N GLU A 488 38.17 20.62 18.16
CA GLU A 488 38.36 21.69 17.18
C GLU A 488 37.56 21.49 15.90
N GLU A 489 37.41 20.25 15.48
CA GLU A 489 36.67 19.87 14.24
C GLU A 489 35.14 20.03 14.39
N VAL A 490 34.64 19.90 15.62
CA VAL A 490 33.22 19.94 15.96
C VAL A 490 32.85 21.04 16.93
N LYS A 491 33.76 21.95 17.20
CA LYS A 491 33.64 23.03 18.24
C LYS A 491 32.32 23.80 18.10
N ALA A 492 31.93 24.16 16.89
CA ALA A 492 30.70 24.91 16.66
C ALA A 492 29.45 24.10 17.07
N LYS A 493 29.43 22.81 16.73
CA LYS A 493 28.34 21.90 17.07
C LYS A 493 28.26 21.63 18.56
N VAL A 494 29.42 21.41 19.20
CA VAL A 494 29.50 21.24 20.64
C VAL A 494 29.05 22.52 21.38
N ALA A 495 29.44 23.69 20.90
CA ALA A 495 29.02 24.98 21.48
C ALA A 495 27.50 25.18 21.35
N ASP A 496 26.92 24.79 20.24
CA ASP A 496 25.46 24.87 20.06
C ASP A 496 24.71 23.87 20.95
N ASP A 497 25.20 22.65 21.09
CA ASP A 497 24.64 21.65 22.01
C ASP A 497 24.70 22.13 23.48
N VAL A 498 25.85 22.70 23.92
CA VAL A 498 26.00 23.30 25.27
C VAL A 498 25.03 24.47 25.45
N ARG A 499 24.90 25.33 24.44
CA ARG A 499 23.97 26.46 24.46
C ARG A 499 22.53 25.96 24.59
N GLN A 500 22.16 24.93 23.85
CA GLN A 500 20.84 24.34 23.90
C GLN A 500 20.53 23.73 25.28
N GLU A 501 21.49 22.99 25.88
CA GLU A 501 21.33 22.42 27.22
C GLU A 501 21.18 23.48 28.29
N LYS A 502 22.03 24.52 28.29
CA LYS A 502 21.91 25.64 29.19
C LYS A 502 20.63 26.44 29.05
N ALA A 503 20.20 26.66 27.81
CA ALA A 503 18.94 27.35 27.51
C ALA A 503 17.74 26.52 28.01
N ALA A 504 17.78 25.19 27.88
CA ALA A 504 16.76 24.31 28.41
C ALA A 504 16.69 24.32 29.92
N GLU A 505 17.86 24.37 30.61
CA GLU A 505 17.90 24.47 32.06
C GLU A 505 17.40 25.86 32.55
N MET A 506 17.75 26.95 31.85
CA MET A 506 17.21 28.28 32.15
C MET A 506 15.68 28.31 31.93
N ALA A 507 15.17 27.70 30.86
CA ALA A 507 13.74 27.60 30.62
C ALA A 507 13.02 26.83 31.74
N LYS A 508 13.60 25.73 32.20
CA LYS A 508 13.08 24.93 33.32
C LYS A 508 13.06 25.71 34.63
N GLN A 509 14.13 26.36 34.96
CA GLN A 509 14.25 27.21 36.16
C GLN A 509 13.24 28.36 36.12
N ARG A 510 13.11 29.03 34.96
CA ARG A 510 12.13 30.08 34.75
C ARG A 510 10.70 29.57 34.89
N ALA A 511 10.38 28.44 34.24
CA ALA A 511 9.06 27.82 34.36
C ALA A 511 8.73 27.43 35.80
N THR A 512 9.69 26.89 36.54
CA THR A 512 9.51 26.52 37.97
C THR A 512 9.26 27.75 38.83
N ALA A 513 10.00 28.82 38.61
CA ALA A 513 9.83 30.08 39.35
C ALA A 513 8.42 30.67 39.11
N ILE A 514 7.98 30.74 37.89
CA ILE A 514 6.67 31.31 37.54
C ILE A 514 5.50 30.44 37.88
N ALA A 515 5.67 29.08 37.94
CA ALA A 515 4.60 28.17 38.25
C ALA A 515 3.90 28.50 39.58
N ASN A 516 4.70 28.86 40.60
CA ASN A 516 4.16 29.26 41.91
C ASN A 516 3.43 30.61 41.84
N ASP A 517 3.94 31.56 41.06
CA ASP A 517 3.27 32.85 40.85
C ASP A 517 1.95 32.69 40.11
N LEU A 518 1.95 31.85 39.09
CA LEU A 518 0.72 31.52 38.31
C LEU A 518 -0.31 30.77 39.11
N LYS A 519 0.09 29.85 40.00
CA LYS A 519 -0.83 29.11 40.91
C LYS A 519 -1.58 30.04 41.88
N ASN A 520 -0.86 31.10 42.35
CA ASN A 520 -1.41 32.02 43.33
C ASN A 520 -2.07 33.27 42.68
N ALA A 521 -2.03 33.37 41.37
CA ALA A 521 -2.55 34.54 40.66
C ALA A 521 -4.07 34.50 40.58
N LYS A 522 -4.74 35.63 40.82
CA LYS A 522 -6.18 35.81 40.58
C LYS A 522 -6.51 35.74 39.06
N ASP A 523 -5.60 36.20 38.24
CA ASP A 523 -5.67 36.21 36.80
C ASP A 523 -4.38 35.61 36.22
N PHE A 524 -4.51 34.39 35.71
CA PHE A 524 -3.43 33.58 35.13
C PHE A 524 -2.78 34.27 33.94
N THR A 525 -3.61 34.78 33.00
CA THR A 525 -3.17 35.42 31.79
C THR A 525 -2.44 36.72 32.06
N ALA A 526 -2.94 37.56 32.99
CA ALA A 526 -2.30 38.79 33.37
C ALA A 526 -0.97 38.52 34.13
N ALA A 527 -0.91 37.46 34.91
CA ALA A 527 0.35 37.07 35.60
C ALA A 527 1.41 36.57 34.64
N ALA A 528 1.05 35.75 33.65
CA ALA A 528 1.95 35.29 32.60
C ALA A 528 2.51 36.48 31.77
N LYS A 529 1.63 37.40 31.35
CA LYS A 529 2.05 38.62 30.60
C LYS A 529 3.01 39.49 31.42
N ARG A 530 2.78 39.68 32.72
CA ARG A 530 3.74 40.39 33.61
C ARG A 530 5.08 39.69 33.69
N ALA A 531 5.12 38.37 33.58
CA ALA A 531 6.35 37.59 33.52
C ALA A 531 7.00 37.60 32.13
N GLY A 532 6.44 38.34 31.16
CA GLY A 532 6.94 38.41 29.77
C GLY A 532 6.66 37.16 28.94
N LEU A 533 5.62 36.39 29.31
CA LEU A 533 5.27 35.13 28.63
C LEU A 533 3.89 35.22 27.98
N GLU A 534 3.75 34.54 26.85
CA GLU A 534 2.51 34.46 26.11
C GLU A 534 1.65 33.26 26.62
N VAL A 535 0.35 33.48 26.70
CA VAL A 535 -0.61 32.40 27.02
C VAL A 535 -1.27 31.94 25.73
N LYS A 536 -1.16 30.65 25.45
CA LYS A 536 -1.87 29.99 24.35
C LYS A 536 -3.08 29.26 24.91
N THR A 537 -4.22 29.34 24.21
CA THR A 537 -5.45 28.67 24.63
C THR A 537 -5.77 27.57 23.63
N THR A 538 -6.13 26.39 24.11
CA THR A 538 -6.60 25.28 23.25
C THR A 538 -8.13 25.38 23.07
N GLU A 539 -8.64 24.72 22.08
CA GLU A 539 -10.03 24.25 22.07
C GLU A 539 -10.18 23.10 23.10
N LEU A 540 -11.38 22.51 23.18
CA LEU A 540 -11.59 21.30 23.97
C LEU A 540 -10.82 20.13 23.30
N VAL A 541 -9.79 19.66 23.97
CA VAL A 541 -8.89 18.60 23.49
C VAL A 541 -9.02 17.34 24.32
N ALA A 542 -8.93 16.18 23.67
CA ALA A 542 -8.82 14.87 24.30
C ALA A 542 -7.34 14.52 24.57
N ARG A 543 -7.10 13.44 25.32
CA ARG A 543 -5.72 12.90 25.50
C ARG A 543 -5.09 12.55 24.17
N GLY A 544 -3.80 12.77 24.04
CA GLY A 544 -3.04 12.54 22.81
C GLY A 544 -3.22 13.61 21.73
N SER A 545 -3.96 14.68 22.01
CA SER A 545 -4.08 15.82 21.09
C SER A 545 -2.81 16.67 21.11
N ALA A 546 -2.47 17.23 19.94
CA ALA A 546 -1.37 18.20 19.84
C ALA A 546 -1.76 19.51 20.54
N ILE A 547 -0.86 20.01 21.39
CA ILE A 547 -1.02 21.26 22.14
C ILE A 547 -0.14 22.32 21.48
N PRO A 548 -0.63 23.57 21.33
CA PRO A 548 0.15 24.64 20.72
C PRO A 548 1.55 24.79 21.33
N ASP A 549 2.57 24.85 20.46
CA ASP A 549 4.01 24.98 20.75
C ASP A 549 4.65 23.78 21.50
N LEU A 550 3.85 22.84 22.01
CA LEU A 550 4.33 21.69 22.76
C LEU A 550 4.22 20.36 22.00
N GLY A 551 3.38 20.31 20.95
CA GLY A 551 3.07 19.07 20.25
C GLY A 551 2.28 18.08 21.12
N ILE A 552 2.43 16.78 20.86
CA ILE A 552 1.84 15.71 21.68
C ILE A 552 2.76 15.45 22.87
N SER A 553 2.23 15.52 24.10
CA SER A 553 2.99 15.33 25.34
C SER A 553 2.21 14.56 26.39
N GLU A 554 2.63 13.33 26.66
CA GLU A 554 2.04 12.50 27.72
C GLU A 554 2.12 13.16 29.11
N ALA A 555 3.19 13.91 29.37
CA ALA A 555 3.37 14.60 30.65
C ALA A 555 2.34 15.74 30.84
N VAL A 556 2.06 16.48 29.76
CA VAL A 556 1.03 17.52 29.78
C VAL A 556 -0.37 16.90 29.91
N ASP A 557 -0.65 15.84 29.19
CA ASP A 557 -1.91 15.10 29.32
C ASP A 557 -2.11 14.59 30.74
N ALA A 558 -1.09 13.94 31.33
CA ALA A 558 -1.16 13.45 32.69
C ALA A 558 -1.51 14.55 33.70
N ALA A 559 -0.87 15.72 33.58
CA ALA A 559 -1.13 16.86 34.45
C ALA A 559 -2.50 17.49 34.19
N ALA A 560 -2.87 17.72 32.93
CA ALA A 560 -4.12 18.39 32.53
C ALA A 560 -5.36 17.62 33.04
N PHE A 561 -5.35 16.31 32.86
CA PHE A 561 -6.49 15.47 33.25
C PHE A 561 -6.51 15.09 34.75
N ALA A 562 -5.37 15.24 35.47
CA ALA A 562 -5.35 15.09 36.93
C ALA A 562 -5.84 16.34 37.67
N LEU A 563 -5.64 17.52 37.08
CA LEU A 563 -6.04 18.77 37.68
C LEU A 563 -7.56 18.99 37.67
N PRO A 564 -8.11 19.65 38.70
CA PRO A 564 -9.48 20.14 38.67
C PRO A 564 -9.59 21.34 37.71
N GLN A 565 -10.81 21.71 37.32
CA GLN A 565 -11.09 22.96 36.61
C GLN A 565 -10.60 24.15 37.45
N GLY A 566 -9.92 25.08 36.78
CA GLY A 566 -9.22 26.22 37.42
C GLY A 566 -7.82 25.87 37.96
N GLY A 567 -7.48 24.58 38.06
CA GLY A 567 -6.19 24.13 38.58
C GLY A 567 -5.03 24.49 37.67
N VAL A 568 -3.89 24.85 38.28
CA VAL A 568 -2.63 25.21 37.61
C VAL A 568 -1.58 24.15 37.95
N SER A 569 -0.83 23.71 36.94
CA SER A 569 0.23 22.71 37.10
C SER A 569 1.51 23.27 37.72
N ASP A 570 2.38 22.38 38.17
CA ASP A 570 3.82 22.65 38.26
C ASP A 570 4.43 22.81 36.87
N ALA A 571 5.71 23.15 36.81
CA ALA A 571 6.45 23.17 35.57
C ALA A 571 6.59 21.76 35.00
N ILE A 572 6.06 21.52 33.80
CA ILE A 572 6.03 20.23 33.12
C ILE A 572 7.10 20.23 32.03
N SER A 573 8.01 19.27 32.08
CA SER A 573 9.01 19.08 31.03
C SER A 573 8.35 18.45 29.79
N THR A 574 8.64 19.01 28.62
CA THR A 574 8.15 18.55 27.31
C THR A 574 9.32 18.38 26.33
N PRO A 575 9.14 17.71 25.18
CA PRO A 575 10.21 17.58 24.20
C PRO A 575 10.75 18.92 23.68
N THR A 576 9.94 19.98 23.67
CA THR A 576 10.30 21.31 23.13
C THR A 576 10.73 22.30 24.21
N GLY A 577 10.63 21.96 25.50
CA GLY A 577 10.99 22.83 26.61
C GLY A 577 10.21 22.48 27.88
N THR A 578 9.71 23.51 28.57
CA THR A 578 8.91 23.36 29.79
C THR A 578 7.61 24.14 29.62
N ALA A 579 6.54 23.71 30.22
CA ALA A 579 5.25 24.42 30.19
C ALA A 579 4.60 24.46 31.56
N VAL A 580 3.81 25.52 31.82
CA VAL A 580 2.82 25.57 32.91
C VAL A 580 1.44 25.65 32.26
N ILE A 581 0.52 24.84 32.73
CA ILE A 581 -0.85 24.78 32.19
C ILE A 581 -1.87 25.16 33.27
N ARG A 582 -3.00 25.72 32.81
CA ARG A 582 -4.22 25.90 33.61
C ARG A 582 -5.37 25.20 32.91
N VAL A 583 -6.15 24.44 33.65
CA VAL A 583 -7.40 23.83 33.14
C VAL A 583 -8.51 24.87 33.20
N VAL A 584 -8.92 25.39 32.06
CA VAL A 584 -10.01 26.39 31.96
C VAL A 584 -11.36 25.73 32.07
N GLU A 585 -11.51 24.63 31.38
CA GLU A 585 -12.76 23.85 31.33
C GLU A 585 -12.43 22.36 31.30
N LYS A 586 -13.22 21.59 32.01
CA LYS A 586 -13.12 20.14 32.03
C LYS A 586 -14.49 19.53 31.77
N VAL A 587 -14.62 18.85 30.64
CA VAL A 587 -15.84 18.16 30.23
C VAL A 587 -15.70 16.70 30.58
N SER A 588 -16.42 16.30 31.64
CA SER A 588 -16.52 14.91 32.05
C SER A 588 -17.59 14.18 31.23
N VAL A 589 -17.35 12.92 31.01
CA VAL A 589 -18.31 12.05 30.32
C VAL A 589 -19.53 11.81 31.21
N THR A 590 -20.72 11.91 30.63
CA THR A 590 -22.01 11.68 31.33
C THR A 590 -22.38 10.19 31.39
N ASP A 591 -23.21 9.80 32.37
CA ASP A 591 -23.67 8.42 32.47
C ASP A 591 -24.44 7.90 31.24
N PRO A 592 -25.27 8.70 30.53
CA PRO A 592 -25.90 8.29 29.28
C PRO A 592 -24.89 8.01 28.16
N GLU A 593 -23.83 8.83 28.04
CA GLU A 593 -22.75 8.60 27.06
C GLU A 593 -22.01 7.30 27.36
N VAL A 594 -21.70 7.05 28.63
CA VAL A 594 -21.11 5.76 29.06
C VAL A 594 -22.04 4.62 28.68
N ALA A 595 -23.33 4.71 29.01
CA ALA A 595 -24.30 3.67 28.73
C ALA A 595 -24.43 3.34 27.25
N SER A 596 -24.32 4.34 26.37
CA SER A 596 -24.43 4.15 24.91
C SER A 596 -23.19 3.49 24.27
N GLY A 597 -22.00 3.67 24.85
CA GLY A 597 -20.73 3.20 24.24
C GLY A 597 -20.03 2.07 24.97
N LYS A 598 -20.44 1.75 26.22
CA LYS A 598 -19.70 0.82 27.06
C LYS A 598 -19.60 -0.61 26.52
N ASP A 599 -20.64 -1.10 25.85
CA ASP A 599 -20.67 -2.49 25.38
C ASP A 599 -19.72 -2.68 24.18
N VAL A 600 -19.71 -1.72 23.26
CA VAL A 600 -18.76 -1.72 22.13
C VAL A 600 -17.31 -1.63 22.64
N LEU A 601 -17.07 -0.75 23.63
CA LEU A 601 -15.75 -0.63 24.22
C LEU A 601 -15.35 -1.89 25.02
N ARG A 602 -16.30 -2.54 25.70
CA ARG A 602 -16.03 -3.80 26.39
C ARG A 602 -15.55 -4.86 25.41
N ASP A 603 -16.26 -5.04 24.31
CA ASP A 603 -15.90 -6.01 23.29
C ASP A 603 -14.51 -5.70 22.69
N GLU A 604 -14.21 -4.44 22.41
CA GLU A 604 -12.88 -4.00 21.97
C GLU A 604 -11.81 -4.36 23.02
N LEU A 605 -12.01 -3.99 24.27
CA LEU A 605 -11.04 -4.24 25.34
C LEU A 605 -10.81 -5.73 25.61
N VAL A 606 -11.88 -6.52 25.55
CA VAL A 606 -11.79 -7.98 25.66
C VAL A 606 -10.99 -8.54 24.51
N ASN A 607 -11.25 -8.10 23.27
CA ASN A 607 -10.52 -8.56 22.09
C ASN A 607 -9.04 -8.17 22.15
N VAL A 608 -8.73 -6.92 22.51
CA VAL A 608 -7.34 -6.47 22.73
C VAL A 608 -6.62 -7.30 23.78
N ARG A 609 -7.28 -7.62 24.89
CA ARG A 609 -6.73 -8.46 25.97
C ARG A 609 -6.48 -9.88 25.49
N ARG A 610 -7.45 -10.46 24.76
CA ARG A 610 -7.35 -11.79 24.14
C ARG A 610 -6.21 -11.86 23.12
N ASP A 611 -6.10 -10.86 22.26
CA ASP A 611 -5.04 -10.79 21.23
C ASP A 611 -3.64 -10.71 21.85
N LYS A 612 -3.46 -9.84 22.83
CA LYS A 612 -2.17 -9.71 23.54
C LYS A 612 -1.78 -11.01 24.24
N PHE A 613 -2.73 -11.64 24.92
CA PHE A 613 -2.46 -12.91 25.62
C PHE A 613 -2.16 -14.03 24.61
N PHE A 614 -3.00 -14.18 23.59
CA PHE A 614 -2.83 -15.21 22.58
C PHE A 614 -1.49 -15.04 21.82
N GLY A 615 -1.14 -13.80 21.45
CA GLY A 615 0.15 -13.50 20.84
C GLY A 615 1.34 -13.86 21.73
N ALA A 616 1.31 -13.46 23.01
CA ALA A 616 2.37 -13.80 23.96
C ALA A 616 2.46 -15.31 24.22
N TYR A 617 1.31 -16.00 24.33
CA TYR A 617 1.25 -17.43 24.46
C TYR A 617 1.88 -18.14 23.25
N MET A 618 1.47 -17.76 22.03
CA MET A 618 2.01 -18.34 20.79
C MET A 618 3.49 -18.04 20.59
N GLN A 619 3.97 -16.86 20.98
CA GLN A 619 5.39 -16.55 20.97
C GLN A 619 6.18 -17.53 21.86
N LYS A 620 5.68 -17.81 23.05
CA LYS A 620 6.26 -18.80 23.96
C LYS A 620 6.14 -20.23 23.42
N ALA A 621 4.97 -20.61 22.89
CA ALA A 621 4.74 -21.94 22.34
C ALA A 621 5.70 -22.24 21.16
N LYS A 622 5.92 -21.27 20.28
CA LYS A 622 6.86 -21.39 19.15
C LYS A 622 8.29 -21.71 19.56
N THR A 623 8.75 -21.27 20.74
CA THR A 623 10.11 -21.62 21.21
C THR A 623 10.30 -23.12 21.50
N GLY A 624 9.20 -23.82 21.69
CA GLY A 624 9.20 -25.29 21.92
C GLY A 624 8.91 -26.11 20.66
N LEU A 625 8.66 -25.46 19.51
CA LEU A 625 8.40 -26.13 18.24
C LEU A 625 9.67 -26.22 17.39
N LYS A 626 9.77 -27.28 16.60
CA LYS A 626 10.83 -27.44 15.60
C LYS A 626 10.44 -26.67 14.34
N ILE A 627 11.10 -25.55 14.12
CA ILE A 627 10.86 -24.69 12.95
C ILE A 627 12.15 -24.63 12.15
N ASN A 628 12.11 -25.11 10.90
CA ASN A 628 13.23 -25.08 9.98
C ASN A 628 12.88 -24.26 8.73
N ILE A 629 13.67 -23.24 8.42
CA ILE A 629 13.50 -22.40 7.22
C ILE A 629 14.64 -22.73 6.25
N ARG A 630 14.31 -23.07 5.01
CA ARG A 630 15.28 -23.33 3.94
C ARG A 630 15.72 -21.99 3.34
N GLN A 631 16.80 -21.44 3.87
CA GLN A 631 17.30 -20.11 3.47
C GLN A 631 17.72 -20.05 1.99
N ASP A 632 18.25 -21.15 1.47
CA ASP A 632 18.63 -21.30 0.06
C ASP A 632 17.40 -21.27 -0.88
N THR A 633 16.35 -21.98 -0.52
CA THR A 633 15.07 -21.97 -1.26
C THR A 633 14.41 -20.58 -1.17
N LEU A 634 14.40 -19.97 0.02
CA LEU A 634 13.86 -18.63 0.22
C LEU A 634 14.58 -17.59 -0.66
N ALA A 635 15.92 -17.63 -0.67
CA ALA A 635 16.70 -16.69 -1.50
C ALA A 635 16.39 -16.84 -3.00
N ARG A 636 16.16 -18.07 -3.50
CA ARG A 636 15.76 -18.31 -4.89
C ARG A 636 14.34 -17.82 -5.19
N VAL A 637 13.41 -18.03 -4.28
CA VAL A 637 12.01 -17.59 -4.44
C VAL A 637 11.91 -16.08 -4.41
N VAL A 638 12.55 -15.41 -3.44
CA VAL A 638 12.51 -13.95 -3.28
C VAL A 638 13.35 -13.24 -4.34
N GLY A 639 14.43 -13.87 -4.82
CA GLY A 639 15.26 -13.35 -5.92
C GLY A 639 14.66 -13.50 -7.31
N GLY A 640 13.68 -14.40 -7.47
CA GLY A 640 13.00 -14.68 -8.74
C GLY A 640 11.58 -14.09 -8.85
N VAL A 641 11.11 -13.38 -7.83
CA VAL A 641 9.80 -12.69 -7.82
C VAL A 641 9.94 -11.19 -8.11
#